data_65f5e4c695d8e9c547782c5464815e15
#
_entry.id   65f5e4c695d8e9c547782c5464815e15
#
_cell.length_a   1.000
_cell.length_b   1.000
_cell.length_c   1.000
_cell.angle_alpha   90.00
_cell.angle_beta   90.00
_cell.angle_gamma   90.00
#
_symmetry.space_group_name_H-M   'P 1'
#
loop_
_entity.id
_entity.type
_entity.pdbx_description
1 polymer ?
#
loop_
_entity_poly.entity_id
_entity_poly.type
_entity_poly.pdbx_seq_one_letter_code
_entity_poly.pdbx_strand_id
1 'polypeptide(L)'
;NRLYASIPRLPMRYPMTTRYYKYLFSGELGFELIKTITSRPNLGPIEFRDDEADESFTVYDHPKVLIFKKTADYSPEKAYQLLSEGIDWQNIARLLPIQVAGWKNGLQMTEEEKEIQRNGGTWSAIFNRNSLSNALPVFFWLLLVEVLGVITLPLADVVFHNLADRGYILAKSLGILLLTWITWMLVNLGLTGFSRTAIGVALLLLTGSSALVFWRRREEMLAFWRDKRNQRLIWINEVLFLLFFIFFLLIRYGNPDLWHPIMGGEKPMDFAYLNAVIKSSIFPPYDPWFAGGYLNYYYFGQIILATLIKFTGIVPWVAYNLAIPLLAALTAMGAFCVVYNLTVTKPRVKNSGTNGRLRSRLGHWSLAIEEWWQPAFLWGFLAALFVAVLGNLAEIGVPLKALHDIGTTTVKSSIPYLVDLLRVLSGLSRWLSGQARLGIRPEWPYWNPSRVMPNGEINEFPFFTFLYADLHAHLIALPFTLLALGLAVAVIRQKSRKRVAGRARYSSLPKDMDEFVRRAWLVLSQQVDWNEMLLLSVMGLVVGALRPINSWDYPTYLLVVGIALALREYELRGRIDLEGLWSVAWRSGVVLFLSYVFFWPFLSRFTTAYVSFERWKGPRTGLGAYLVIHGLFLWAIISWMGIE
;
A
#
# COMPACT_ATOMS: atom_id res chain seq x y z
N ASN A 1 -18.37 -9.21 -28.17
CA ASN A 1 -18.82 -8.37 -27.07
C ASN A 1 -19.88 -9.10 -26.25
N ARG A 2 -19.62 -9.40 -24.98
CA ARG A 2 -20.53 -10.10 -24.06
C ARG A 2 -21.48 -9.18 -23.29
N LEU A 3 -21.67 -7.96 -23.71
CA LEU A 3 -22.63 -7.03 -23.05
C LEU A 3 -23.99 -7.67 -22.84
N TYR A 4 -24.46 -8.52 -23.75
CA TYR A 4 -25.72 -9.25 -23.60
C TYR A 4 -25.74 -10.23 -22.41
N ALA A 5 -24.57 -10.70 -21.93
CA ALA A 5 -24.49 -11.60 -20.78
C ALA A 5 -24.26 -10.85 -19.47
N SER A 6 -23.58 -9.71 -19.49
CA SER A 6 -23.24 -8.94 -18.29
C SER A 6 -24.29 -7.88 -17.94
N ILE A 7 -24.83 -7.15 -18.93
CA ILE A 7 -25.80 -6.06 -18.72
C ILE A 7 -27.12 -6.51 -18.09
N PRO A 8 -27.73 -7.68 -18.44
CA PRO A 8 -28.93 -8.13 -17.78
C PRO A 8 -28.83 -8.36 -16.27
N ARG A 9 -27.60 -8.48 -15.75
CA ARG A 9 -27.32 -8.54 -14.30
C ARG A 9 -27.49 -7.18 -13.62
N LEU A 10 -27.59 -6.10 -14.40
CA LEU A 10 -27.65 -4.72 -13.93
C LEU A 10 -28.89 -3.98 -14.51
N PRO A 11 -30.10 -4.54 -14.38
CA PRO A 11 -31.30 -4.00 -15.04
C PRO A 11 -31.65 -2.59 -14.58
N MET A 12 -31.34 -2.24 -13.33
CA MET A 12 -31.61 -0.91 -12.79
C MET A 12 -30.59 0.13 -13.27
N ARG A 13 -29.40 -0.29 -13.70
CA ARG A 13 -28.35 0.58 -14.22
C ARG A 13 -28.49 0.79 -15.73
N TYR A 14 -28.86 -0.26 -16.45
CA TYR A 14 -28.98 -0.28 -17.90
C TYR A 14 -30.37 -0.82 -18.35
N PRO A 15 -31.47 -0.18 -17.93
CA PRO A 15 -32.81 -0.74 -18.18
C PRO A 15 -33.12 -0.90 -19.66
N MET A 16 -32.81 0.11 -20.47
CA MET A 16 -33.02 0.09 -21.90
C MET A 16 -32.18 -0.98 -22.61
N THR A 17 -30.89 -1.08 -22.26
CA THR A 17 -29.96 -2.06 -22.87
C THR A 17 -30.32 -3.50 -22.45
N THR A 18 -30.76 -3.67 -21.20
CA THR A 18 -31.29 -4.97 -20.73
C THR A 18 -32.50 -5.42 -21.54
N ARG A 19 -33.45 -4.50 -21.78
CA ARG A 19 -34.62 -4.76 -22.62
C ARG A 19 -34.24 -5.01 -24.07
N TYR A 20 -33.24 -4.26 -24.60
CA TYR A 20 -32.74 -4.45 -25.96
C TYR A 20 -32.27 -5.89 -26.17
N TYR A 21 -31.43 -6.41 -25.33
CA TYR A 21 -30.97 -7.79 -25.47
C TYR A 21 -32.08 -8.80 -25.21
N LYS A 22 -32.95 -8.57 -24.23
CA LYS A 22 -34.13 -9.43 -24.00
C LYS A 22 -34.96 -9.57 -25.26
N TYR A 23 -35.41 -8.46 -25.84
CA TYR A 23 -36.30 -8.45 -26.99
C TYR A 23 -35.62 -8.77 -28.32
N LEU A 24 -34.30 -8.58 -28.42
CA LEU A 24 -33.51 -9.02 -29.56
C LEU A 24 -33.47 -10.56 -29.62
N PHE A 25 -33.16 -11.20 -28.47
CA PHE A 25 -33.06 -12.67 -28.41
C PHE A 25 -34.40 -13.38 -28.42
N SER A 26 -35.49 -12.76 -27.95
CA SER A 26 -36.83 -13.31 -28.06
C SER A 26 -37.44 -13.11 -29.45
N GLY A 27 -36.85 -12.26 -30.29
CA GLY A 27 -37.40 -11.90 -31.61
C GLY A 27 -38.47 -10.79 -31.57
N GLU A 28 -38.95 -10.42 -30.41
CA GLU A 28 -40.01 -9.41 -30.23
C GLU A 28 -39.62 -8.03 -30.79
N LEU A 29 -38.32 -7.74 -30.86
CA LEU A 29 -37.81 -6.50 -31.45
C LEU A 29 -37.89 -6.49 -32.99
N GLY A 30 -38.34 -7.56 -33.62
CA GLY A 30 -38.43 -7.69 -35.07
C GLY A 30 -37.09 -8.07 -35.73
N PHE A 31 -36.28 -8.84 -35.03
CA PHE A 31 -35.04 -9.40 -35.56
C PHE A 31 -34.99 -10.91 -35.33
N GLU A 32 -34.48 -11.63 -36.30
CA GLU A 32 -34.30 -13.09 -36.28
C GLU A 32 -32.79 -13.42 -36.31
N LEU A 33 -32.36 -14.35 -35.47
CA LEU A 33 -30.98 -14.85 -35.47
C LEU A 33 -30.77 -15.80 -36.65
N ILE A 34 -30.10 -15.34 -37.69
CA ILE A 34 -29.89 -16.13 -38.93
C ILE A 34 -28.59 -16.92 -38.92
N LYS A 35 -27.59 -16.50 -38.19
CA LYS A 35 -26.28 -17.17 -38.16
C LYS A 35 -25.53 -16.92 -36.86
N THR A 36 -24.92 -17.97 -36.36
CA THR A 36 -23.92 -17.92 -35.28
C THR A 36 -22.58 -18.38 -35.83
N ILE A 37 -21.52 -17.58 -35.63
CA ILE A 37 -20.16 -17.91 -36.00
C ILE A 37 -19.38 -18.05 -34.71
N THR A 38 -18.69 -19.17 -34.54
CA THR A 38 -17.84 -19.45 -33.37
C THR A 38 -16.43 -19.78 -33.83
N SER A 39 -15.43 -19.46 -33.00
CA SER A 39 -14.03 -19.81 -33.17
C SER A 39 -13.58 -20.60 -31.93
N ARG A 40 -14.23 -21.73 -31.68
CA ARG A 40 -13.98 -22.51 -30.46
C ARG A 40 -12.66 -23.25 -30.52
N PRO A 41 -11.97 -23.42 -29.36
CA PRO A 41 -10.78 -24.24 -29.28
C PRO A 41 -11.08 -25.66 -29.76
N ASN A 42 -10.16 -26.25 -30.53
CA ASN A 42 -10.28 -27.63 -31.00
C ASN A 42 -8.97 -28.39 -30.86
N LEU A 43 -9.10 -29.68 -30.69
CA LEU A 43 -7.98 -30.62 -30.75
C LEU A 43 -8.32 -31.69 -31.81
N GLY A 44 -7.89 -31.48 -33.03
CA GLY A 44 -8.30 -32.28 -34.16
C GLY A 44 -9.83 -32.21 -34.39
N PRO A 45 -10.57 -33.32 -34.36
CA PRO A 45 -12.02 -33.32 -34.55
C PRO A 45 -12.83 -32.93 -33.29
N ILE A 46 -12.19 -32.76 -32.14
CA ILE A 46 -12.85 -32.48 -30.88
C ILE A 46 -12.89 -30.95 -30.65
N GLU A 47 -14.08 -30.39 -30.61
CA GLU A 47 -14.34 -28.98 -30.33
C GLU A 47 -14.74 -28.82 -28.85
N PHE A 48 -14.12 -27.86 -28.15
CA PHE A 48 -14.42 -27.54 -26.76
C PHE A 48 -15.39 -26.37 -26.68
N ARG A 49 -16.52 -26.56 -25.99
CA ARG A 49 -17.44 -25.47 -25.72
C ARG A 49 -16.90 -24.58 -24.62
N ASP A 50 -16.64 -23.32 -24.94
CA ASP A 50 -16.05 -22.32 -24.08
C ASP A 50 -17.04 -21.19 -23.69
N ASP A 51 -18.33 -21.40 -23.93
CA ASP A 51 -19.37 -20.39 -23.69
C ASP A 51 -19.42 -19.88 -22.24
N GLU A 52 -18.96 -20.68 -21.28
CA GLU A 52 -18.90 -20.35 -19.85
C GLU A 52 -17.52 -19.88 -19.38
N ALA A 53 -16.52 -19.82 -20.28
CA ALA A 53 -15.18 -19.36 -19.94
C ALA A 53 -15.17 -17.84 -19.68
N ASP A 54 -14.05 -17.36 -19.09
CA ASP A 54 -13.87 -15.94 -18.79
C ASP A 54 -14.03 -15.03 -20.03
N GLU A 55 -14.46 -13.80 -19.81
CA GLU A 55 -14.74 -12.83 -20.88
C GLU A 55 -13.50 -12.54 -21.73
N SER A 56 -12.31 -12.48 -21.13
CA SER A 56 -11.06 -12.28 -21.85
C SER A 56 -10.83 -13.36 -22.90
N PHE A 57 -11.07 -14.61 -22.54
CA PHE A 57 -10.91 -15.77 -23.41
C PHE A 57 -11.96 -15.80 -24.54
N THR A 58 -13.23 -15.61 -24.20
CA THR A 58 -14.35 -15.75 -25.14
C THR A 58 -14.63 -14.52 -25.99
N VAL A 59 -14.07 -13.36 -25.66
CA VAL A 59 -14.23 -12.10 -26.43
C VAL A 59 -13.02 -11.81 -27.28
N TYR A 60 -11.82 -12.05 -26.75
CA TYR A 60 -10.57 -11.69 -27.43
C TYR A 60 -9.97 -12.83 -28.24
N ASP A 61 -9.96 -14.06 -27.68
CA ASP A 61 -9.35 -15.20 -28.34
C ASP A 61 -10.33 -16.00 -29.20
N HIS A 62 -11.56 -16.22 -28.72
CA HIS A 62 -12.56 -17.05 -29.38
C HIS A 62 -13.91 -16.35 -29.50
N PRO A 63 -14.00 -15.20 -30.22
CA PRO A 63 -15.19 -14.39 -30.30
C PRO A 63 -16.35 -15.12 -30.97
N LYS A 64 -17.52 -15.10 -30.29
CA LYS A 64 -18.78 -15.57 -30.84
C LYS A 64 -19.51 -14.42 -31.51
N VAL A 65 -19.81 -14.54 -32.79
CA VAL A 65 -20.54 -13.54 -33.57
C VAL A 65 -21.93 -14.03 -33.84
N LEU A 66 -22.94 -13.21 -33.48
CA LEU A 66 -24.36 -13.45 -33.73
C LEU A 66 -24.82 -12.48 -34.80
N ILE A 67 -25.38 -13.01 -35.89
CA ILE A 67 -25.91 -12.21 -37.00
C ILE A 67 -27.42 -12.26 -36.96
N PHE A 68 -28.04 -11.12 -36.71
CA PHE A 68 -29.49 -10.94 -36.72
C PHE A 68 -29.91 -10.26 -38.02
N LYS A 69 -30.99 -10.73 -38.61
CA LYS A 69 -31.65 -10.13 -39.79
C LYS A 69 -32.93 -9.47 -39.34
N LYS A 70 -33.15 -8.27 -39.83
CA LYS A 70 -34.40 -7.53 -39.67
C LYS A 70 -35.51 -8.23 -40.39
N THR A 71 -36.64 -8.48 -39.72
CA THR A 71 -37.85 -9.12 -40.27
C THR A 71 -38.81 -8.08 -40.80
N ALA A 72 -39.85 -8.53 -41.53
CA ALA A 72 -40.91 -7.67 -42.02
C ALA A 72 -41.78 -7.08 -40.86
N ASP A 73 -41.78 -7.72 -39.70
CA ASP A 73 -42.55 -7.29 -38.51
C ASP A 73 -41.85 -6.22 -37.67
N TYR A 74 -40.66 -5.75 -38.10
CA TYR A 74 -39.96 -4.66 -37.43
C TYR A 74 -40.70 -3.34 -37.64
N SER A 75 -41.02 -2.66 -36.55
CA SER A 75 -41.47 -1.26 -36.54
C SER A 75 -40.61 -0.44 -35.61
N PRO A 76 -40.09 0.75 -36.02
CA PRO A 76 -39.39 1.66 -35.15
C PRO A 76 -40.19 2.08 -33.94
N GLU A 77 -41.49 2.28 -34.09
CA GLU A 77 -42.44 2.71 -33.05
C GLU A 77 -42.56 1.61 -31.99
N LYS A 78 -42.76 0.36 -32.43
CA LYS A 78 -42.83 -0.80 -31.54
C LYS A 78 -41.50 -1.01 -30.83
N ALA A 79 -40.38 -0.87 -31.53
CA ALA A 79 -39.06 -0.99 -30.94
C ALA A 79 -38.83 0.09 -29.88
N TYR A 80 -39.16 1.35 -30.17
CA TYR A 80 -39.07 2.43 -29.19
C TYR A 80 -39.96 2.17 -27.98
N GLN A 81 -41.19 1.75 -28.18
CA GLN A 81 -42.14 1.43 -27.12
C GLN A 81 -41.61 0.30 -26.22
N LEU A 82 -41.18 -0.82 -26.79
CA LEU A 82 -40.62 -1.95 -26.03
C LEU A 82 -39.38 -1.56 -25.21
N LEU A 83 -38.54 -0.67 -25.75
CA LEU A 83 -37.30 -0.29 -25.10
C LEU A 83 -37.48 0.79 -24.03
N SER A 84 -38.43 1.71 -24.19
CA SER A 84 -38.54 2.91 -23.33
C SER A 84 -39.74 2.93 -22.41
N GLU A 85 -40.86 2.24 -22.75
CA GLU A 85 -42.11 2.30 -22.00
C GLU A 85 -41.94 1.74 -20.57
N GLY A 86 -42.47 2.47 -19.58
CA GLY A 86 -42.41 2.07 -18.17
C GLY A 86 -41.01 2.05 -17.54
N ILE A 87 -40.04 2.71 -18.16
CA ILE A 87 -38.77 2.98 -17.49
C ILE A 87 -38.88 4.25 -16.67
N ASP A 88 -38.60 4.13 -15.38
CA ASP A 88 -38.44 5.30 -14.52
C ASP A 88 -37.05 5.93 -14.74
N TRP A 89 -37.01 6.92 -15.64
CA TRP A 89 -35.78 7.61 -16.03
C TRP A 89 -35.19 8.48 -14.92
N GLN A 90 -35.99 8.85 -13.92
CA GLN A 90 -35.53 9.67 -12.79
C GLN A 90 -34.81 8.85 -11.75
N ASN A 91 -35.14 7.57 -11.63
CA ASN A 91 -34.60 6.66 -10.62
C ASN A 91 -33.69 5.56 -11.23
N ILE A 92 -33.01 5.87 -12.33
CA ILE A 92 -32.01 4.94 -12.86
C ILE A 92 -30.89 4.79 -11.86
N ALA A 93 -30.76 3.59 -11.29
CA ALA A 93 -29.73 3.29 -10.32
C ALA A 93 -28.36 3.19 -11.00
N ARG A 94 -27.43 4.03 -10.58
CA ARG A 94 -26.02 4.00 -11.04
C ARG A 94 -25.16 3.01 -10.26
N LEU A 95 -25.76 2.28 -9.34
CA LEU A 95 -25.13 1.31 -8.44
C LEU A 95 -25.30 -0.12 -8.96
N LEU A 96 -24.42 -1.02 -8.50
CA LEU A 96 -24.62 -2.45 -8.67
C LEU A 96 -25.88 -2.90 -7.91
N PRO A 97 -26.58 -3.99 -8.35
CA PRO A 97 -27.83 -4.46 -7.71
C PRO A 97 -27.70 -4.67 -6.21
N ILE A 98 -26.56 -5.19 -5.74
CA ILE A 98 -26.29 -5.41 -4.32
C ILE A 98 -26.12 -4.11 -3.52
N GLN A 99 -25.78 -3.03 -4.20
CA GLN A 99 -25.57 -1.71 -3.60
C GLN A 99 -26.84 -0.87 -3.56
N VAL A 100 -27.81 -1.20 -4.41
CA VAL A 100 -29.05 -0.42 -4.58
C VAL A 100 -29.89 -0.39 -3.30
N ALA A 101 -29.92 -1.47 -2.55
CA ALA A 101 -30.74 -1.59 -1.34
C ALA A 101 -30.38 -0.55 -0.25
N GLY A 102 -29.16 -0.03 -0.24
CA GLY A 102 -28.66 0.91 0.77
C GLY A 102 -28.49 2.37 0.31
N TRP A 103 -28.61 2.66 -1.00
CA TRP A 103 -28.19 3.97 -1.54
C TRP A 103 -29.29 4.67 -2.33
N LYS A 104 -29.96 5.62 -1.69
CA LYS A 104 -31.02 6.41 -2.33
C LYS A 104 -30.49 7.36 -3.41
N ASN A 105 -29.29 7.91 -3.24
CA ASN A 105 -28.72 8.99 -4.07
C ASN A 105 -27.62 8.56 -5.05
N GLY A 106 -27.28 7.27 -5.15
CA GLY A 106 -26.40 6.74 -6.19
C GLY A 106 -25.01 7.40 -6.28
N LEU A 107 -24.29 7.62 -5.17
CA LEU A 107 -22.99 8.31 -5.10
C LEU A 107 -23.07 9.84 -5.35
N GLN A 108 -24.28 10.41 -5.43
CA GLN A 108 -24.45 11.85 -5.57
C GLN A 108 -24.21 12.57 -4.23
N MET A 109 -23.59 13.73 -4.31
CA MET A 109 -23.57 14.69 -3.21
C MET A 109 -24.99 15.26 -2.98
N THR A 110 -25.33 15.54 -1.73
CA THR A 110 -26.52 16.34 -1.40
C THR A 110 -26.39 17.76 -1.94
N GLU A 111 -27.50 18.50 -2.06
CA GLU A 111 -27.42 19.90 -2.51
C GLU A 111 -26.63 20.77 -1.55
N GLU A 112 -26.73 20.51 -0.24
CA GLU A 112 -25.92 21.16 0.79
C GLU A 112 -24.41 20.88 0.60
N GLU A 113 -24.03 19.62 0.39
CA GLU A 113 -22.63 19.24 0.12
C GLU A 113 -22.12 19.89 -1.17
N LYS A 114 -22.94 19.98 -2.22
CA LYS A 114 -22.58 20.68 -3.47
C LYS A 114 -22.37 22.19 -3.25
N GLU A 115 -23.20 22.81 -2.42
CA GLU A 115 -23.10 24.22 -2.10
C GLU A 115 -21.81 24.50 -1.30
N ILE A 116 -21.54 23.72 -0.25
CA ILE A 116 -20.29 23.80 0.53
C ILE A 116 -19.08 23.62 -0.39
N GLN A 117 -19.14 22.67 -1.32
CA GLN A 117 -18.06 22.42 -2.27
C GLN A 117 -17.86 23.57 -3.26
N ARG A 118 -18.94 24.20 -3.74
CA ARG A 118 -18.85 25.39 -4.62
C ARG A 118 -18.25 26.59 -3.91
N ASN A 119 -18.60 26.79 -2.63
CA ASN A 119 -18.10 27.88 -1.79
C ASN A 119 -16.70 27.64 -1.26
N GLY A 120 -16.19 26.39 -1.37
CA GLY A 120 -14.81 26.05 -1.03
C GLY A 120 -13.81 26.76 -1.95
N GLY A 121 -12.65 27.12 -1.41
CA GLY A 121 -11.65 27.94 -2.10
C GLY A 121 -11.24 27.44 -3.47
N THR A 122 -10.83 28.37 -4.32
CA THR A 122 -10.21 28.12 -5.62
C THR A 122 -8.72 27.90 -5.49
N TRP A 123 -8.06 27.43 -6.57
CA TRP A 123 -6.61 27.29 -6.63
C TRP A 123 -5.87 28.60 -6.31
N SER A 124 -6.33 29.73 -6.84
CA SER A 124 -5.72 31.04 -6.61
C SER A 124 -5.79 31.48 -5.15
N ALA A 125 -6.82 31.04 -4.40
CA ALA A 125 -6.95 31.29 -2.98
C ALA A 125 -6.05 30.37 -2.13
N ILE A 126 -5.66 29.21 -2.64
CA ILE A 126 -4.87 28.22 -1.91
C ILE A 126 -3.36 28.41 -2.14
N PHE A 127 -2.94 28.72 -3.39
CA PHE A 127 -1.55 28.71 -3.79
C PHE A 127 -1.06 30.08 -4.29
N ASN A 128 0.01 30.58 -3.65
CA ASN A 128 0.76 31.72 -4.14
C ASN A 128 2.07 31.24 -4.78
N ARG A 129 2.16 31.31 -6.11
CA ARG A 129 3.34 30.86 -6.87
C ARG A 129 4.62 31.62 -6.52
N ASN A 130 4.50 32.84 -6.02
CA ASN A 130 5.63 33.70 -5.63
C ASN A 130 6.00 33.55 -4.15
N SER A 131 5.43 32.58 -3.45
CA SER A 131 5.76 32.32 -2.04
C SER A 131 7.16 31.73 -1.90
N LEU A 132 7.78 31.92 -0.73
CA LEU A 132 9.08 31.34 -0.42
C LEU A 132 9.06 29.80 -0.50
N SER A 133 7.94 29.17 -0.15
CA SER A 133 7.78 27.73 -0.28
C SER A 133 7.81 27.23 -1.73
N ASN A 134 7.39 28.06 -2.68
CA ASN A 134 7.49 27.75 -4.12
C ASN A 134 8.84 28.14 -4.74
N ALA A 135 9.59 29.05 -4.11
CA ALA A 135 10.97 29.35 -4.49
C ALA A 135 11.96 28.27 -4.01
N LEU A 136 11.72 27.65 -2.86
CA LEU A 136 12.56 26.61 -2.24
C LEU A 136 11.74 25.37 -1.87
N PRO A 137 11.07 24.72 -2.84
CA PRO A 137 10.06 23.71 -2.55
C PRO A 137 10.65 22.46 -1.87
N VAL A 138 11.82 21.99 -2.25
CA VAL A 138 12.51 20.83 -1.65
C VAL A 138 12.78 21.09 -0.18
N PHE A 139 13.28 22.28 0.15
CA PHE A 139 13.60 22.66 1.54
C PHE A 139 12.35 22.66 2.42
N PHE A 140 11.27 23.34 2.00
CA PHE A 140 10.06 23.43 2.82
C PHE A 140 9.31 22.10 2.92
N TRP A 141 9.41 21.24 1.88
CA TRP A 141 8.85 19.90 1.91
C TRP A 141 9.56 19.02 2.95
N LEU A 142 10.89 18.97 2.90
CA LEU A 142 11.69 18.22 3.87
C LEU A 142 11.56 18.81 5.28
N LEU A 143 11.61 20.13 5.43
CA LEU A 143 11.44 20.78 6.73
C LEU A 143 10.13 20.39 7.41
N LEU A 144 9.02 20.35 6.68
CA LEU A 144 7.74 19.90 7.23
C LEU A 144 7.82 18.46 7.70
N VAL A 145 8.39 17.57 6.91
CA VAL A 145 8.52 16.14 7.25
C VAL A 145 9.39 15.93 8.48
N GLU A 146 10.52 16.65 8.58
CA GLU A 146 11.41 16.61 9.74
C GLU A 146 10.73 17.14 11.01
N VAL A 147 10.05 18.28 10.88
CA VAL A 147 9.29 18.86 12.01
C VAL A 147 8.20 17.91 12.50
N LEU A 148 7.47 17.29 11.58
CA LEU A 148 6.47 16.27 11.94
C LEU A 148 7.12 15.06 12.62
N GLY A 149 8.26 14.60 12.11
CA GLY A 149 9.04 13.55 12.74
C GLY A 149 9.38 13.91 14.19
N VAL A 150 9.97 15.08 14.41
CA VAL A 150 10.36 15.57 15.76
C VAL A 150 9.14 15.71 16.68
N ILE A 151 8.07 16.34 16.21
CA ILE A 151 6.83 16.47 16.99
C ILE A 151 6.29 15.09 17.41
N THR A 152 6.39 14.09 16.57
CA THR A 152 5.81 12.76 16.82
C THR A 152 6.71 11.86 17.66
N LEU A 153 7.99 12.18 17.82
CA LEU A 153 8.95 11.36 18.58
C LEU A 153 8.46 10.92 19.97
N PRO A 154 7.87 11.80 20.80
CA PRO A 154 7.38 11.37 22.11
C PRO A 154 6.30 10.31 22.06
N LEU A 155 5.39 10.40 21.09
CA LEU A 155 4.36 9.39 20.88
C LEU A 155 4.97 8.09 20.32
N ALA A 156 5.89 8.20 19.36
CA ALA A 156 6.62 7.06 18.81
C ALA A 156 7.43 6.32 19.89
N ASP A 157 8.11 7.03 20.80
CA ASP A 157 8.85 6.42 21.92
C ASP A 157 7.95 5.56 22.83
N VAL A 158 6.72 5.96 23.05
CA VAL A 158 5.77 5.16 23.84
C VAL A 158 5.30 3.93 23.07
N VAL A 159 4.89 4.13 21.82
CA VAL A 159 4.35 3.05 20.96
C VAL A 159 5.42 2.01 20.64
N PHE A 160 6.61 2.47 20.27
CA PHE A 160 7.72 1.62 19.84
C PHE A 160 8.80 1.44 20.92
N HIS A 161 8.43 1.60 22.18
CA HIS A 161 9.37 1.52 23.31
C HIS A 161 10.25 0.26 23.33
N ASN A 162 9.74 -0.84 22.80
CA ASN A 162 10.43 -2.12 22.75
C ASN A 162 11.43 -2.25 21.59
N LEU A 163 11.38 -1.35 20.61
CA LEU A 163 12.36 -1.28 19.52
C LEU A 163 13.68 -0.66 20.01
N ALA A 164 14.79 -0.99 19.34
CA ALA A 164 16.11 -0.47 19.70
C ALA A 164 16.26 1.03 19.41
N ASP A 165 15.60 1.52 18.35
CA ASP A 165 15.53 2.93 17.95
C ASP A 165 14.38 3.69 18.61
N ARG A 166 13.57 3.02 19.43
CA ARG A 166 12.35 3.56 20.07
C ARG A 166 11.40 4.26 19.08
N GLY A 167 11.35 3.77 17.85
CA GLY A 167 10.46 4.29 16.82
C GLY A 167 10.93 5.56 16.13
N TYR A 168 12.18 5.97 16.31
CA TYR A 168 12.75 7.15 15.66
C TYR A 168 12.54 7.10 14.14
N ILE A 169 12.89 5.97 13.53
CA ILE A 169 12.85 5.78 12.08
C ILE A 169 11.42 5.89 11.53
N LEU A 170 10.44 5.42 12.28
CA LEU A 170 9.02 5.39 11.89
C LEU A 170 8.25 6.66 12.28
N ALA A 171 8.87 7.56 13.06
CA ALA A 171 8.20 8.77 13.57
C ALA A 171 7.70 9.69 12.46
N LYS A 172 8.44 9.82 11.34
CA LYS A 172 8.04 10.64 10.19
C LYS A 172 6.75 10.09 9.54
N SER A 173 6.70 8.79 9.24
CA SER A 173 5.51 8.13 8.67
C SER A 173 4.31 8.20 9.62
N LEU A 174 4.52 7.95 10.91
CA LEU A 174 3.48 8.05 11.93
C LEU A 174 2.97 9.49 12.06
N GLY A 175 3.86 10.48 12.04
CA GLY A 175 3.50 11.91 12.14
C GLY A 175 2.65 12.40 10.97
N ILE A 176 3.03 12.02 9.77
CA ILE A 176 2.26 12.32 8.56
C ILE A 176 0.86 11.69 8.65
N LEU A 177 0.77 10.42 9.07
CA LEU A 177 -0.50 9.74 9.23
C LEU A 177 -1.37 10.39 10.31
N LEU A 178 -0.82 10.67 11.48
CA LEU A 178 -1.56 11.29 12.61
C LEU A 178 -2.06 12.69 12.25
N LEU A 179 -1.21 13.54 11.67
CA LEU A 179 -1.63 14.88 11.23
C LEU A 179 -2.80 14.79 10.25
N THR A 180 -2.68 13.91 9.27
CA THR A 180 -3.71 13.70 8.25
C THR A 180 -5.00 13.18 8.87
N TRP A 181 -4.91 12.16 9.72
CA TRP A 181 -6.07 11.55 10.35
C TRP A 181 -6.82 12.54 11.26
N ILE A 182 -6.10 13.30 12.10
CA ILE A 182 -6.72 14.32 12.95
C ILE A 182 -7.42 15.38 12.08
N THR A 183 -6.75 15.89 11.04
CA THR A 183 -7.34 16.84 10.09
C THR A 183 -8.61 16.27 9.45
N TRP A 184 -8.53 15.04 8.95
CA TRP A 184 -9.64 14.36 8.28
C TRP A 184 -10.82 14.12 9.22
N MET A 185 -10.56 13.76 10.48
CA MET A 185 -11.60 13.62 11.50
C MET A 185 -12.26 14.93 11.86
N LEU A 186 -11.51 16.02 12.01
CA LEU A 186 -12.08 17.35 12.27
C LEU A 186 -13.07 17.78 11.18
N VAL A 187 -12.74 17.47 9.91
CA VAL A 187 -13.61 17.76 8.77
C VAL A 187 -14.84 16.84 8.75
N ASN A 188 -14.69 15.53 8.95
CA ASN A 188 -15.81 14.59 8.95
C ASN A 188 -16.77 14.78 10.13
N LEU A 189 -16.29 15.32 11.24
CA LEU A 189 -17.12 15.72 12.39
C LEU A 189 -17.84 17.07 12.17
N GLY A 190 -17.63 17.72 11.01
CA GLY A 190 -18.24 19.01 10.70
C GLY A 190 -17.69 20.20 11.50
N LEU A 191 -16.54 20.01 12.18
CA LEU A 191 -15.95 21.07 13.02
C LEU A 191 -15.26 22.15 12.19
N THR A 192 -14.81 21.81 10.99
CA THR A 192 -14.13 22.73 10.06
C THR A 192 -14.14 22.18 8.65
N GLY A 193 -13.92 23.02 7.63
CA GLY A 193 -13.62 22.57 6.27
C GLY A 193 -12.14 22.16 6.10
N PHE A 194 -11.83 21.38 5.06
CA PHE A 194 -10.46 20.97 4.73
C PHE A 194 -9.61 22.16 4.27
N SER A 195 -8.98 22.83 5.19
CA SER A 195 -8.25 24.09 5.02
C SER A 195 -6.89 24.08 5.74
N ARG A 196 -6.05 25.08 5.46
CA ARG A 196 -4.80 25.30 6.22
C ARG A 196 -5.06 25.48 7.71
N THR A 197 -6.14 26.16 8.06
CA THR A 197 -6.53 26.36 9.47
C THR A 197 -6.82 25.03 10.14
N ALA A 198 -7.59 24.14 9.49
CA ALA A 198 -7.86 22.79 10.01
C ALA A 198 -6.58 22.00 10.23
N ILE A 199 -5.64 22.04 9.27
CA ILE A 199 -4.34 21.38 9.38
C ILE A 199 -3.51 21.99 10.51
N GLY A 200 -3.53 23.32 10.66
CA GLY A 200 -2.87 24.03 11.76
C GLY A 200 -3.42 23.62 13.13
N VAL A 201 -4.75 23.52 13.27
CA VAL A 201 -5.40 23.02 14.50
C VAL A 201 -4.99 21.56 14.77
N ALA A 202 -5.00 20.70 13.75
CA ALA A 202 -4.56 19.32 13.88
C ALA A 202 -3.09 19.21 14.31
N LEU A 203 -2.22 20.06 13.75
CA LEU A 203 -0.81 20.15 14.14
C LEU A 203 -0.64 20.59 15.60
N LEU A 204 -1.42 21.57 16.04
CA LEU A 204 -1.42 22.01 17.45
C LEU A 204 -1.88 20.89 18.39
N LEU A 205 -2.94 20.15 18.03
CA LEU A 205 -3.42 19.01 18.81
C LEU A 205 -2.37 17.91 18.90
N LEU A 206 -1.71 17.58 17.78
CA LEU A 206 -0.63 16.61 17.73
C LEU A 206 0.55 17.07 18.59
N THR A 207 0.96 18.34 18.45
CA THR A 207 2.07 18.93 19.22
C THR A 207 1.74 18.95 20.72
N GLY A 208 0.54 19.36 21.10
CA GLY A 208 0.10 19.38 22.50
C GLY A 208 0.08 17.98 23.13
N SER A 209 -0.47 16.99 22.42
CA SER A 209 -0.49 15.60 22.88
C SER A 209 0.94 15.04 23.05
N SER A 210 1.80 15.33 22.10
CA SER A 210 3.19 14.91 22.11
C SER A 210 4.00 15.61 23.22
N ALA A 211 3.80 16.92 23.41
CA ALA A 211 4.43 17.68 24.47
C ALA A 211 4.02 17.16 25.88
N LEU A 212 2.75 16.78 26.06
CA LEU A 212 2.27 16.19 27.30
C LEU A 212 2.99 14.87 27.60
N VAL A 213 3.16 14.01 26.60
CA VAL A 213 3.91 12.75 26.72
C VAL A 213 5.38 13.02 27.03
N PHE A 214 5.99 13.95 26.29
CA PHE A 214 7.38 14.37 26.55
C PHE A 214 7.58 14.89 27.97
N TRP A 215 6.70 15.77 28.44
CA TRP A 215 6.79 16.32 29.79
C TRP A 215 6.73 15.24 30.89
N ARG A 216 5.87 14.22 30.70
CA ARG A 216 5.73 13.09 31.64
C ARG A 216 6.91 12.13 31.62
N ARG A 217 7.60 11.98 30.49
CA ARG A 217 8.67 10.99 30.29
C ARG A 217 10.03 11.61 29.96
N ARG A 218 10.18 12.94 30.16
CA ARG A 218 11.34 13.73 29.71
C ARG A 218 12.68 13.15 30.16
N GLU A 219 12.78 12.67 31.40
CA GLU A 219 14.05 12.17 31.94
C GLU A 219 14.50 10.90 31.21
N GLU A 220 13.59 9.98 31.00
CA GLU A 220 13.84 8.73 30.27
C GLU A 220 14.20 9.00 28.81
N MET A 221 13.42 9.86 28.14
CA MET A 221 13.63 10.24 26.76
C MET A 221 14.96 10.98 26.58
N LEU A 222 15.24 11.97 27.41
CA LEU A 222 16.50 12.72 27.33
C LEU A 222 17.71 11.83 27.65
N ALA A 223 17.60 10.86 28.56
CA ALA A 223 18.64 9.88 28.81
C ALA A 223 18.94 9.03 27.57
N PHE A 224 17.88 8.58 26.86
CA PHE A 224 18.03 7.84 25.61
C PHE A 224 18.70 8.69 24.51
N TRP A 225 18.29 9.96 24.35
CA TRP A 225 18.81 10.85 23.30
C TRP A 225 20.23 11.37 23.59
N ARG A 226 20.65 11.43 24.86
CA ARG A 226 22.03 11.81 25.24
C ARG A 226 23.04 10.70 25.06
N ASP A 227 22.59 9.46 24.94
CA ASP A 227 23.48 8.34 24.67
C ASP A 227 24.11 8.48 23.27
N LYS A 228 25.43 8.51 23.20
CA LYS A 228 26.20 8.67 21.96
C LYS A 228 25.90 7.60 20.92
N ARG A 229 25.57 6.40 21.35
CA ARG A 229 25.18 5.30 20.47
C ARG A 229 23.88 5.61 19.75
N ASN A 230 22.87 6.10 20.47
CA ASN A 230 21.58 6.46 19.91
C ASN A 230 21.70 7.70 19.02
N GLN A 231 22.55 8.69 19.39
CA GLN A 231 22.84 9.84 18.53
C GLN A 231 23.44 9.42 17.18
N ARG A 232 24.37 8.46 17.18
CA ARG A 232 24.93 7.92 15.93
C ARG A 232 23.88 7.21 15.09
N LEU A 233 23.02 6.40 15.72
CA LEU A 233 21.89 5.76 15.03
C LEU A 233 21.00 6.79 14.34
N ILE A 234 20.68 7.89 15.04
CA ILE A 234 19.90 9.00 14.48
C ILE A 234 20.60 9.59 13.25
N TRP A 235 21.88 9.98 13.38
CA TRP A 235 22.60 10.58 12.26
C TRP A 235 22.69 9.66 11.05
N ILE A 236 22.94 8.37 11.25
CA ILE A 236 22.98 7.41 10.15
C ILE A 236 21.61 7.30 9.48
N ASN A 237 20.53 7.26 10.25
CA ASN A 237 19.19 7.20 9.70
C ASN A 237 18.82 8.45 8.91
N GLU A 238 19.18 9.65 9.39
CA GLU A 238 18.94 10.88 8.64
C GLU A 238 19.76 10.93 7.35
N VAL A 239 21.01 10.53 7.39
CA VAL A 239 21.85 10.45 6.19
C VAL A 239 21.27 9.45 5.18
N LEU A 240 20.87 8.27 5.62
CA LEU A 240 20.23 7.28 4.74
C LEU A 240 18.92 7.78 4.17
N PHE A 241 18.06 8.38 5.00
CA PHE A 241 16.81 8.97 4.54
C PHE A 241 17.05 10.03 3.44
N LEU A 242 18.00 10.94 3.67
CA LEU A 242 18.35 11.96 2.68
C LEU A 242 18.97 11.36 1.41
N LEU A 243 19.81 10.32 1.54
CA LEU A 243 20.39 9.65 0.36
C LEU A 243 19.29 9.00 -0.51
N PHE A 244 18.34 8.27 0.08
CA PHE A 244 17.23 7.69 -0.68
C PHE A 244 16.33 8.79 -1.27
N PHE A 245 16.04 9.84 -0.49
CA PHE A 245 15.25 10.96 -0.98
C PHE A 245 15.92 11.65 -2.17
N ILE A 246 17.21 11.99 -2.06
CA ILE A 246 17.98 12.66 -3.13
C ILE A 246 18.10 11.75 -4.36
N PHE A 247 18.35 10.46 -4.17
CA PHE A 247 18.44 9.51 -5.27
C PHE A 247 17.17 9.52 -6.14
N PHE A 248 16.00 9.37 -5.53
CA PHE A 248 14.73 9.41 -6.26
C PHE A 248 14.35 10.83 -6.72
N LEU A 249 14.77 11.88 -5.99
CA LEU A 249 14.60 13.27 -6.42
C LEU A 249 15.36 13.55 -7.71
N LEU A 250 16.59 13.09 -7.83
CA LEU A 250 17.39 13.25 -9.06
C LEU A 250 16.74 12.53 -10.26
N ILE A 251 16.18 11.36 -10.05
CA ILE A 251 15.40 10.65 -11.07
C ILE A 251 14.20 11.49 -11.50
N ARG A 252 13.42 12.02 -10.54
CA ARG A 252 12.27 12.88 -10.85
C ARG A 252 12.67 14.21 -11.47
N TYR A 253 13.80 14.78 -11.08
CA TYR A 253 14.34 15.98 -11.70
C TYR A 253 14.72 15.74 -13.17
N GLY A 254 15.26 14.56 -13.48
CA GLY A 254 15.57 14.15 -14.85
C GLY A 254 14.32 13.88 -15.72
N ASN A 255 13.18 13.51 -15.10
CA ASN A 255 11.91 13.29 -15.79
C ASN A 255 10.71 13.69 -14.91
N PRO A 256 10.39 14.99 -14.80
CA PRO A 256 9.28 15.49 -13.97
C PRO A 256 7.91 15.35 -14.64
N ASP A 257 7.79 14.66 -15.75
CA ASP A 257 6.58 14.56 -16.55
C ASP A 257 5.40 13.96 -15.77
N LEU A 258 4.25 14.63 -15.84
CA LEU A 258 2.97 14.21 -15.26
C LEU A 258 1.95 13.82 -16.33
N TRP A 259 2.31 13.96 -17.59
CA TRP A 259 1.45 13.65 -18.71
C TRP A 259 2.25 13.08 -19.88
N HIS A 260 1.95 11.86 -20.26
CA HIS A 260 2.44 11.27 -21.49
C HIS A 260 1.30 10.52 -22.19
N PRO A 261 0.96 10.83 -23.44
CA PRO A 261 -0.24 10.31 -24.09
C PRO A 261 -0.23 8.78 -24.31
N ILE A 262 0.95 8.17 -24.34
CA ILE A 262 1.11 6.73 -24.62
C ILE A 262 1.70 5.97 -23.42
N MET A 263 2.70 6.56 -22.73
CA MET A 263 3.45 5.89 -21.64
C MET A 263 3.27 6.56 -20.29
N GLY A 264 2.30 7.45 -20.14
CA GLY A 264 2.06 8.23 -18.92
C GLY A 264 1.48 7.46 -17.75
N GLY A 265 1.03 6.24 -17.99
CA GLY A 265 0.36 5.44 -16.97
C GLY A 265 -0.90 6.09 -16.43
N GLU A 266 -1.13 5.96 -15.15
CA GLU A 266 -2.30 6.52 -14.47
C GLU A 266 -2.05 7.91 -13.86
N LYS A 267 -0.87 8.53 -14.11
CA LYS A 267 -0.53 9.87 -13.58
C LYS A 267 -1.61 10.93 -13.81
N PRO A 268 -2.23 11.03 -15.02
CA PRO A 268 -3.28 12.02 -15.23
C PRO A 268 -4.50 11.78 -14.33
N MET A 269 -4.86 10.53 -14.10
CA MET A 269 -5.96 10.15 -13.20
C MET A 269 -5.59 10.46 -11.75
N ASP A 270 -4.43 10.01 -11.28
CA ASP A 270 -3.95 10.25 -9.92
C ASP A 270 -3.81 11.74 -9.63
N PHE A 271 -3.32 12.50 -10.60
CA PHE A 271 -3.19 13.95 -10.46
C PHE A 271 -4.56 14.65 -10.45
N ALA A 272 -5.54 14.17 -11.22
CA ALA A 272 -6.90 14.67 -11.16
C ALA A 272 -7.57 14.38 -9.80
N TYR A 273 -7.40 13.18 -9.26
CA TYR A 273 -7.88 12.82 -7.90
C TYR A 273 -7.19 13.67 -6.82
N LEU A 274 -5.87 13.83 -6.89
CA LEU A 274 -5.14 14.68 -5.95
C LEU A 274 -5.67 16.12 -5.98
N ASN A 275 -5.91 16.67 -7.17
CA ASN A 275 -6.46 18.01 -7.35
C ASN A 275 -7.90 18.12 -6.86
N ALA A 276 -8.73 17.10 -7.09
CA ALA A 276 -10.09 17.05 -6.56
C ALA A 276 -10.07 17.06 -5.01
N VAL A 277 -9.21 16.27 -4.39
CA VAL A 277 -9.01 16.25 -2.93
C VAL A 277 -8.53 17.61 -2.42
N ILE A 278 -7.53 18.23 -3.07
CA ILE A 278 -7.02 19.55 -2.69
C ILE A 278 -8.12 20.62 -2.75
N LYS A 279 -8.96 20.57 -3.78
CA LYS A 279 -10.07 21.54 -3.95
C LYS A 279 -11.28 21.26 -3.07
N SER A 280 -11.39 20.06 -2.52
CA SER A 280 -12.52 19.68 -1.67
C SER A 280 -12.46 20.39 -0.32
N SER A 281 -13.62 20.82 0.14
CA SER A 281 -13.82 21.43 1.45
C SER A 281 -14.37 20.43 2.47
N ILE A 282 -15.00 19.37 2.00
CA ILE A 282 -15.61 18.29 2.79
C ILE A 282 -15.19 16.92 2.25
N PHE A 283 -15.51 15.86 2.99
CA PHE A 283 -15.24 14.47 2.60
C PHE A 283 -16.52 13.63 2.59
N PRO A 284 -16.66 12.67 1.64
CA PRO A 284 -15.71 12.35 0.56
C PRO A 284 -15.49 13.51 -0.41
N PRO A 285 -14.31 13.56 -1.09
CA PRO A 285 -14.05 14.58 -2.11
C PRO A 285 -15.03 14.47 -3.28
N TYR A 286 -15.23 15.53 -4.04
CA TYR A 286 -15.98 15.42 -5.29
C TYR A 286 -15.22 14.58 -6.33
N ASP A 287 -15.97 13.87 -7.18
CA ASP A 287 -15.39 13.10 -8.27
C ASP A 287 -15.17 14.00 -9.50
N PRO A 288 -13.92 14.09 -10.04
CA PRO A 288 -13.63 14.94 -11.19
C PRO A 288 -14.24 14.45 -12.51
N TRP A 289 -14.67 13.19 -12.59
CA TRP A 289 -15.31 12.60 -13.78
C TRP A 289 -16.81 12.34 -13.64
N PHE A 290 -17.33 12.37 -12.41
CA PHE A 290 -18.74 12.11 -12.13
C PHE A 290 -19.40 13.36 -11.60
N ALA A 291 -20.00 14.16 -12.49
CA ALA A 291 -20.57 15.45 -12.17
C ALA A 291 -21.59 15.39 -11.02
N GLY A 292 -21.38 16.18 -9.98
CA GLY A 292 -22.21 16.22 -8.79
C GLY A 292 -22.08 15.02 -7.86
N GLY A 293 -21.22 14.06 -8.19
CA GLY A 293 -20.92 12.90 -7.35
C GLY A 293 -19.71 13.10 -6.44
N TYR A 294 -19.61 12.21 -5.46
CA TYR A 294 -18.42 12.11 -4.63
C TYR A 294 -17.53 10.94 -5.07
N LEU A 295 -16.22 11.08 -4.81
CA LEU A 295 -15.20 10.11 -5.20
C LEU A 295 -15.36 8.80 -4.42
N ASN A 296 -15.77 7.74 -5.11
CA ASN A 296 -15.88 6.39 -4.56
C ASN A 296 -14.61 5.58 -4.87
N TYR A 297 -13.49 6.01 -4.31
CA TYR A 297 -12.16 5.42 -4.51
C TYR A 297 -11.36 5.48 -3.19
N TYR A 298 -10.14 4.95 -3.17
CA TYR A 298 -9.21 4.97 -2.03
C TYR A 298 -8.58 6.36 -1.86
N TYR A 299 -9.38 7.34 -1.46
CA TYR A 299 -8.96 8.75 -1.48
C TYR A 299 -8.11 9.19 -0.28
N PHE A 300 -7.99 8.37 0.78
CA PHE A 300 -7.26 8.80 1.98
C PHE A 300 -5.75 8.95 1.73
N GLY A 301 -5.18 8.14 0.84
CA GLY A 301 -3.79 8.32 0.37
C GLY A 301 -3.58 9.71 -0.26
N GLN A 302 -4.53 10.14 -1.09
CA GLN A 302 -4.50 11.47 -1.68
C GLN A 302 -4.68 12.59 -0.63
N ILE A 303 -5.47 12.35 0.44
CA ILE A 303 -5.59 13.31 1.55
C ILE A 303 -4.26 13.47 2.29
N ILE A 304 -3.49 12.39 2.47
CA ILE A 304 -2.16 12.48 3.08
C ILE A 304 -1.29 13.49 2.34
N LEU A 305 -1.21 13.37 1.04
CA LEU A 305 -0.43 14.28 0.20
C LEU A 305 -1.05 15.69 0.16
N ALA A 306 -2.37 15.78 0.01
CA ALA A 306 -3.07 17.05 -0.01
C ALA A 306 -2.91 17.84 1.29
N THR A 307 -2.81 17.17 2.44
CA THR A 307 -2.53 17.78 3.73
C THR A 307 -1.17 18.47 3.74
N LEU A 308 -0.13 17.78 3.28
CA LEU A 308 1.22 18.36 3.18
C LEU A 308 1.26 19.51 2.14
N ILE A 309 0.60 19.32 1.00
CA ILE A 309 0.52 20.31 -0.08
C ILE A 309 -0.19 21.60 0.40
N LYS A 310 -1.35 21.46 0.99
CA LYS A 310 -2.10 22.62 1.52
C LYS A 310 -1.33 23.36 2.61
N PHE A 311 -0.68 22.62 3.50
CA PHE A 311 0.08 23.24 4.60
C PHE A 311 1.29 24.03 4.09
N THR A 312 2.10 23.44 3.21
CA THR A 312 3.27 24.11 2.63
C THR A 312 2.91 25.19 1.61
N GLY A 313 1.80 25.03 0.89
CA GLY A 313 1.42 25.89 -0.22
C GLY A 313 2.26 25.69 -1.48
N ILE A 314 3.03 24.60 -1.56
CA ILE A 314 3.76 24.21 -2.77
C ILE A 314 2.74 23.82 -3.83
N VAL A 315 2.94 24.31 -5.04
CA VAL A 315 2.01 24.02 -6.16
C VAL A 315 1.93 22.52 -6.45
N PRO A 316 0.74 21.97 -6.72
CA PRO A 316 0.53 20.53 -6.77
C PRO A 316 1.41 19.75 -7.74
N TRP A 317 1.74 20.30 -8.91
CA TRP A 317 2.61 19.61 -9.87
C TRP A 317 4.07 19.49 -9.41
N VAL A 318 4.56 20.44 -8.59
CA VAL A 318 5.87 20.32 -7.94
C VAL A 318 5.80 19.36 -6.79
N ALA A 319 4.77 19.50 -5.93
CA ALA A 319 4.58 18.65 -4.77
C ALA A 319 4.34 17.18 -5.14
N TYR A 320 3.66 16.89 -6.26
CA TYR A 320 3.55 15.54 -6.81
C TYR A 320 4.93 14.90 -7.04
N ASN A 321 5.83 15.67 -7.67
CA ASN A 321 7.19 15.22 -7.94
C ASN A 321 8.06 15.12 -6.67
N LEU A 322 7.73 15.82 -5.59
CA LEU A 322 8.39 15.69 -4.29
C LEU A 322 7.82 14.55 -3.44
N ALA A 323 6.57 14.18 -3.67
CA ALA A 323 5.91 13.09 -2.95
C ALA A 323 6.54 11.72 -3.28
N ILE A 324 6.90 11.48 -4.54
CA ILE A 324 7.52 10.21 -4.95
C ILE A 324 8.84 9.94 -4.20
N PRO A 325 9.84 10.85 -4.19
CA PRO A 325 11.06 10.67 -3.41
C PRO A 325 10.81 10.51 -1.91
N LEU A 326 9.84 11.24 -1.36
CA LEU A 326 9.47 11.12 0.04
C LEU A 326 8.95 9.71 0.36
N LEU A 327 7.98 9.23 -0.40
CA LEU A 327 7.40 7.90 -0.20
C LEU A 327 8.44 6.80 -0.38
N ALA A 328 9.36 6.94 -1.36
CA ALA A 328 10.47 6.01 -1.56
C ALA A 328 11.43 6.00 -0.37
N ALA A 329 11.83 7.16 0.13
CA ALA A 329 12.71 7.27 1.29
C ALA A 329 12.06 6.70 2.56
N LEU A 330 10.79 7.02 2.82
CA LEU A 330 10.04 6.47 3.96
C LEU A 330 9.89 4.95 3.85
N THR A 331 9.69 4.41 2.64
CA THR A 331 9.62 2.97 2.37
C THR A 331 10.97 2.30 2.66
N ALA A 332 12.07 2.84 2.13
CA ALA A 332 13.41 2.32 2.37
C ALA A 332 13.73 2.30 3.87
N MET A 333 13.45 3.40 4.57
CA MET A 333 13.70 3.52 6.01
C MET A 333 12.77 2.62 6.84
N GLY A 334 11.54 2.42 6.42
CA GLY A 334 10.64 1.46 7.05
C GLY A 334 11.18 0.02 6.96
N ALA A 335 11.66 -0.40 5.78
CA ALA A 335 12.30 -1.70 5.58
C ALA A 335 13.58 -1.84 6.43
N PHE A 336 14.43 -0.79 6.45
CA PHE A 336 15.58 -0.72 7.34
C PHE A 336 15.18 -0.94 8.80
N CYS A 337 14.17 -0.20 9.28
CA CYS A 337 13.70 -0.27 10.67
C CYS A 337 13.26 -1.67 11.06
N VAL A 338 12.45 -2.32 10.24
CA VAL A 338 11.92 -3.67 10.49
C VAL A 338 13.07 -4.65 10.67
N VAL A 339 14.00 -4.73 9.69
CA VAL A 339 15.08 -5.72 9.72
C VAL A 339 16.14 -5.37 10.76
N TYR A 340 16.49 -4.10 10.91
CA TYR A 340 17.40 -3.64 11.99
C TYR A 340 16.88 -4.08 13.35
N ASN A 341 15.61 -3.82 13.65
CA ASN A 341 15.03 -4.18 14.94
C ASN A 341 14.82 -5.69 15.10
N LEU A 342 14.72 -6.49 14.06
CA LEU A 342 14.69 -7.95 14.15
C LEU A 342 16.07 -8.54 14.42
N THR A 343 17.14 -7.94 13.91
CA THR A 343 18.49 -8.51 13.95
C THR A 343 19.38 -7.94 15.04
N VAL A 344 19.04 -6.74 15.58
CA VAL A 344 19.83 -6.14 16.65
C VAL A 344 19.77 -7.00 17.92
N THR A 345 20.93 -7.49 18.34
CA THR A 345 21.09 -8.20 19.61
C THR A 345 21.49 -7.21 20.70
N LYS A 346 20.85 -7.29 21.87
CA LYS A 346 21.31 -6.51 23.03
C LYS A 346 22.70 -7.00 23.41
N PRO A 347 23.69 -6.10 23.64
CA PRO A 347 24.99 -6.53 24.13
C PRO A 347 24.78 -7.33 25.42
N ARG A 348 25.23 -8.59 25.44
CA ARG A 348 25.41 -9.33 26.69
C ARG A 348 26.41 -8.52 27.51
N VAL A 349 25.97 -7.99 28.64
CA VAL A 349 26.90 -7.47 29.64
C VAL A 349 27.75 -8.67 30.04
N LYS A 350 28.90 -8.83 29.40
CA LYS A 350 29.95 -9.70 29.94
C LYS A 350 30.40 -9.02 31.21
N ASN A 351 30.09 -9.61 32.36
CA ASN A 351 30.78 -9.33 33.61
C ASN A 351 32.27 -9.71 33.39
N SER A 352 33.03 -8.79 32.81
CA SER A 352 34.48 -8.92 32.71
C SER A 352 35.06 -8.49 34.04
N GLY A 353 35.11 -9.46 34.93
CA GLY A 353 36.14 -9.39 35.97
C GLY A 353 37.51 -9.25 35.28
N THR A 354 38.28 -8.28 35.78
CA THR A 354 39.72 -8.15 35.64
C THR A 354 40.33 -8.17 34.23
N ASN A 355 40.59 -7.01 33.70
CA ASN A 355 41.81 -6.56 33.00
C ASN A 355 41.53 -5.27 32.18
N GLY A 356 41.18 -4.20 32.90
CA GLY A 356 40.73 -2.92 32.29
C GLY A 356 41.84 -1.89 32.02
N ARG A 357 43.14 -2.22 32.02
CA ARG A 357 44.19 -1.17 31.93
C ARG A 357 44.96 -1.05 30.60
N LEU A 358 44.81 -1.97 29.67
CA LEU A 358 45.56 -1.88 28.39
C LEU A 358 44.71 -1.49 27.15
N ARG A 359 43.40 -1.35 27.25
CA ARG A 359 42.51 -0.99 26.11
C ARG A 359 42.26 0.51 25.91
N SER A 360 42.85 1.38 26.75
CA SER A 360 42.41 2.80 26.78
C SER A 360 43.12 3.77 25.81
N ARG A 361 44.08 3.36 25.00
CA ARG A 361 44.78 4.28 24.06
C ARG A 361 44.61 4.01 22.57
N LEU A 362 44.16 2.84 22.16
CA LEU A 362 43.79 2.55 20.75
C LEU A 362 42.27 2.46 20.54
N GLY A 363 41.50 2.70 21.60
CA GLY A 363 40.10 2.30 21.72
C GLY A 363 39.08 3.17 20.99
N HIS A 364 39.38 4.42 20.62
CA HIS A 364 38.31 5.28 20.07
C HIS A 364 38.01 5.03 18.58
N TRP A 365 38.99 4.67 17.79
CA TRP A 365 38.79 4.39 16.36
C TRP A 365 38.39 2.94 16.08
N SER A 366 38.93 1.97 16.83
CA SER A 366 38.54 0.57 16.68
C SER A 366 37.12 0.28 17.16
N LEU A 367 36.67 0.93 18.24
CA LEU A 367 35.28 0.82 18.70
C LEU A 367 34.31 1.49 17.73
N ALA A 368 34.69 2.59 17.07
CA ALA A 368 33.87 3.21 16.05
C ALA A 368 33.69 2.28 14.83
N ILE A 369 34.78 1.62 14.39
CA ILE A 369 34.74 0.69 13.25
C ILE A 369 33.98 -0.58 13.61
N GLU A 370 34.19 -1.17 14.80
CA GLU A 370 33.43 -2.35 15.26
C GLU A 370 31.92 -2.10 15.40
N GLU A 371 31.53 -0.87 15.76
CA GLU A 371 30.09 -0.50 15.83
C GLU A 371 29.46 -0.18 14.48
N TRP A 372 30.22 0.32 13.51
CA TRP A 372 29.74 0.57 12.14
C TRP A 372 29.47 -0.72 11.37
N TRP A 373 30.17 -1.80 11.70
CA TRP A 373 30.00 -3.14 11.12
C TRP A 373 29.09 -4.05 11.96
N GLN A 374 28.21 -3.50 12.81
CA GLN A 374 27.21 -4.35 13.44
C GLN A 374 26.35 -5.01 12.36
N PRO A 375 26.23 -6.34 12.36
CA PRO A 375 25.45 -7.06 11.34
C PRO A 375 24.05 -6.50 11.13
N ALA A 376 23.41 -6.00 12.20
CA ALA A 376 22.07 -5.42 12.15
C ALA A 376 21.95 -4.18 11.23
N PHE A 377 23.00 -3.32 11.18
CA PHE A 377 23.02 -2.18 10.26
C PHE A 377 23.10 -2.64 8.80
N LEU A 378 24.01 -3.57 8.54
CA LEU A 378 24.18 -4.12 7.21
C LEU A 378 22.87 -4.78 6.72
N TRP A 379 22.26 -5.60 7.55
CA TRP A 379 20.98 -6.26 7.21
C TRP A 379 19.85 -5.25 7.02
N GLY A 380 19.76 -4.23 7.86
CA GLY A 380 18.80 -3.14 7.69
C GLY A 380 19.03 -2.38 6.38
N PHE A 381 20.27 -2.03 6.05
CA PHE A 381 20.61 -1.34 4.80
C PHE A 381 20.31 -2.21 3.57
N LEU A 382 20.68 -3.50 3.61
CA LEU A 382 20.33 -4.44 2.54
C LEU A 382 18.81 -4.55 2.36
N ALA A 383 18.05 -4.58 3.45
CA ALA A 383 16.59 -4.59 3.37
C ALA A 383 16.04 -3.33 2.69
N ALA A 384 16.58 -2.15 3.02
CA ALA A 384 16.21 -0.90 2.36
C ALA A 384 16.51 -0.95 0.86
N LEU A 385 17.68 -1.44 0.46
CA LEU A 385 18.05 -1.61 -0.95
C LEU A 385 17.15 -2.64 -1.65
N PHE A 386 16.88 -3.78 -1.00
CA PHE A 386 16.07 -4.85 -1.59
C PHE A 386 14.62 -4.42 -1.83
N VAL A 387 14.07 -3.61 -0.91
CA VAL A 387 12.70 -3.12 -1.06
C VAL A 387 12.64 -1.94 -2.03
N ALA A 388 13.54 -0.96 -1.91
CA ALA A 388 13.40 0.31 -2.64
C ALA A 388 14.09 0.34 -4.01
N VAL A 389 15.09 -0.52 -4.26
CA VAL A 389 15.95 -0.43 -5.47
C VAL A 389 16.01 -1.74 -6.24
N LEU A 390 16.06 -2.90 -5.56
CA LEU A 390 16.15 -4.18 -6.27
C LEU A 390 14.77 -4.63 -6.75
N GLY A 391 14.75 -5.12 -7.99
CA GLY A 391 13.59 -5.76 -8.60
C GLY A 391 13.63 -7.29 -8.47
N ASN A 392 13.14 -7.96 -9.50
CA ASN A 392 13.14 -9.41 -9.58
C ASN A 392 14.31 -9.92 -10.46
N LEU A 393 14.48 -11.25 -10.54
CA LEU A 393 15.60 -11.85 -11.28
C LEU A 393 15.57 -11.59 -12.80
N ALA A 394 14.44 -11.13 -13.35
CA ALA A 394 14.36 -10.76 -14.76
C ALA A 394 15.24 -9.55 -15.11
N GLU A 395 15.60 -8.71 -14.13
CA GLU A 395 16.58 -7.63 -14.35
C GLU A 395 17.93 -8.17 -14.82
N ILE A 396 18.36 -9.32 -14.31
CA ILE A 396 19.59 -9.99 -14.73
C ILE A 396 19.48 -10.45 -16.18
N GLY A 397 18.28 -10.82 -16.62
CA GLY A 397 18.00 -11.23 -17.99
C GLY A 397 18.24 -10.12 -19.03
N VAL A 398 18.05 -8.87 -18.68
CA VAL A 398 18.22 -7.72 -19.59
C VAL A 398 19.68 -7.59 -20.07
N PRO A 399 20.69 -7.46 -19.18
CA PRO A 399 22.09 -7.41 -19.64
C PRO A 399 22.57 -8.73 -20.25
N LEU A 400 22.13 -9.89 -19.74
CA LEU A 400 22.50 -11.16 -20.32
C LEU A 400 22.01 -11.30 -21.77
N LYS A 401 20.78 -10.89 -22.05
CA LYS A 401 20.25 -10.86 -23.41
C LYS A 401 21.02 -9.88 -24.30
N ALA A 402 21.30 -8.68 -23.81
CA ALA A 402 22.07 -7.69 -24.56
C ALA A 402 23.49 -8.19 -24.89
N LEU A 403 24.15 -8.87 -23.95
CA LEU A 403 25.45 -9.51 -24.18
C LEU A 403 25.35 -10.65 -25.20
N HIS A 404 24.33 -11.51 -25.08
CA HIS A 404 24.07 -12.57 -26.05
C HIS A 404 23.88 -12.02 -27.48
N ASP A 405 23.11 -10.93 -27.63
CA ASP A 405 22.77 -10.35 -28.93
C ASP A 405 24.01 -9.76 -29.65
N ILE A 406 24.98 -9.22 -28.90
CA ILE A 406 26.25 -8.73 -29.47
C ILE A 406 27.32 -9.82 -29.57
N GLY A 407 27.12 -10.97 -28.94
CA GLY A 407 28.06 -12.08 -28.90
C GLY A 407 28.05 -12.90 -30.18
N THR A 408 29.20 -13.45 -30.52
CA THR A 408 29.39 -14.34 -31.69
C THR A 408 30.03 -15.64 -31.24
N THR A 409 29.63 -16.77 -31.85
CA THR A 409 30.28 -18.05 -31.66
C THR A 409 30.21 -18.91 -32.94
N THR A 410 31.25 -19.61 -33.20
CA THR A 410 31.32 -20.64 -34.29
C THR A 410 31.01 -22.04 -33.78
N VAL A 411 30.91 -22.21 -32.47
CA VAL A 411 30.64 -23.49 -31.82
C VAL A 411 29.19 -23.90 -32.05
N LYS A 412 28.99 -25.09 -32.58
CA LYS A 412 27.70 -25.79 -32.66
C LYS A 412 27.69 -26.88 -31.61
N SER A 413 26.69 -26.92 -30.75
CA SER A 413 26.58 -27.94 -29.68
C SER A 413 25.12 -28.37 -29.52
N SER A 414 24.91 -29.64 -29.23
CA SER A 414 23.63 -30.19 -28.79
C SER A 414 23.40 -30.06 -27.27
N ILE A 415 24.41 -29.59 -26.52
CA ILE A 415 24.28 -29.37 -25.09
C ILE A 415 23.40 -28.13 -24.89
N PRO A 416 22.28 -28.27 -24.18
CA PRO A 416 21.38 -27.13 -23.94
C PRO A 416 22.12 -25.95 -23.31
N TYR A 417 21.80 -24.74 -23.75
CA TYR A 417 22.33 -23.46 -23.25
C TYR A 417 23.85 -23.22 -23.42
N LEU A 418 24.65 -24.20 -23.91
CA LEU A 418 26.10 -23.99 -24.07
C LEU A 418 26.41 -22.93 -25.12
N VAL A 419 25.70 -22.95 -26.25
CA VAL A 419 25.87 -21.95 -27.32
C VAL A 419 25.50 -20.56 -26.83
N ASP A 420 24.41 -20.45 -26.06
CA ASP A 420 23.95 -19.17 -25.49
C ASP A 420 24.95 -18.62 -24.47
N LEU A 421 25.49 -19.48 -23.59
CA LEU A 421 26.56 -19.13 -22.66
C LEU A 421 27.80 -18.60 -23.38
N LEU A 422 28.25 -19.30 -24.44
CA LEU A 422 29.41 -18.87 -25.21
C LEU A 422 29.17 -17.55 -25.93
N ARG A 423 27.95 -17.28 -26.40
CA ARG A 423 27.56 -15.97 -26.93
C ARG A 423 27.61 -14.89 -25.86
N VAL A 424 27.06 -15.13 -24.68
CA VAL A 424 27.11 -14.18 -23.55
C VAL A 424 28.57 -13.85 -23.18
N LEU A 425 29.44 -14.86 -23.06
CA LEU A 425 30.87 -14.67 -22.74
C LEU A 425 31.60 -13.90 -23.86
N SER A 426 31.36 -14.23 -25.13
CA SER A 426 31.88 -13.50 -26.27
C SER A 426 31.38 -12.06 -26.30
N GLY A 427 30.10 -11.83 -26.02
CA GLY A 427 29.51 -10.52 -25.94
C GLY A 427 30.13 -9.67 -24.81
N LEU A 428 30.36 -10.29 -23.65
CA LEU A 428 31.05 -9.64 -22.52
C LEU A 428 32.46 -9.21 -22.91
N SER A 429 33.24 -10.08 -23.58
CA SER A 429 34.57 -9.76 -24.08
C SER A 429 34.55 -8.59 -25.07
N ARG A 430 33.62 -8.60 -26.03
CA ARG A 430 33.46 -7.52 -27.03
C ARG A 430 33.02 -6.20 -26.41
N TRP A 431 32.19 -6.23 -25.39
CA TRP A 431 31.79 -5.03 -24.65
C TRP A 431 32.94 -4.46 -23.84
N LEU A 432 33.64 -5.29 -23.07
CA LEU A 432 34.78 -4.86 -22.24
C LEU A 432 35.97 -4.34 -23.10
N SER A 433 36.16 -4.90 -24.31
CA SER A 433 37.18 -4.42 -25.27
C SER A 433 36.75 -3.19 -26.08
N GLY A 434 35.53 -2.68 -25.87
CA GLY A 434 35.00 -1.54 -26.62
C GLY A 434 34.61 -1.84 -28.08
N GLN A 435 34.64 -3.11 -28.51
CA GLN A 435 34.28 -3.52 -29.87
C GLN A 435 32.78 -3.50 -30.14
N ALA A 436 31.95 -3.53 -29.10
CA ALA A 436 30.51 -3.48 -29.22
C ALA A 436 29.89 -2.68 -28.05
N ARG A 437 28.72 -2.07 -28.30
CA ARG A 437 27.93 -1.38 -27.29
C ARG A 437 26.70 -2.22 -26.94
N LEU A 438 26.34 -2.23 -25.66
CA LEU A 438 25.08 -2.84 -25.24
C LEU A 438 23.91 -1.97 -25.70
N GLY A 439 23.04 -2.54 -26.53
CA GLY A 439 21.84 -1.86 -27.03
C GLY A 439 20.70 -1.86 -26.02
N ILE A 440 21.00 -1.62 -24.73
CA ILE A 440 20.00 -1.58 -23.66
C ILE A 440 19.34 -0.21 -23.66
N ARG A 441 18.02 -0.18 -23.82
CA ARG A 441 17.26 1.05 -23.63
C ARG A 441 17.14 1.38 -22.16
N PRO A 442 17.14 2.66 -21.76
CA PRO A 442 17.09 3.07 -20.35
C PRO A 442 15.90 2.52 -19.57
N GLU A 443 14.77 2.29 -20.25
CA GLU A 443 13.55 1.75 -19.63
C GLU A 443 13.57 0.24 -19.42
N TRP A 444 14.36 -0.53 -20.15
CA TRP A 444 14.34 -2.00 -20.07
C TRP A 444 14.67 -2.57 -18.70
N PRO A 445 15.64 -2.04 -17.92
CA PRO A 445 15.96 -2.58 -16.60
C PRO A 445 14.82 -2.55 -15.59
N TYR A 446 13.84 -1.69 -15.76
CA TYR A 446 12.69 -1.63 -14.86
C TYR A 446 11.38 -2.07 -15.54
N TRP A 447 11.23 -1.85 -16.88
CA TRP A 447 10.02 -2.21 -17.60
C TRP A 447 9.92 -3.71 -17.83
N ASN A 448 10.96 -4.34 -18.36
CA ASN A 448 10.92 -5.77 -18.69
C ASN A 448 10.71 -6.68 -17.47
N PRO A 449 11.35 -6.42 -16.31
CA PRO A 449 11.06 -7.20 -15.10
C PRO A 449 9.62 -7.09 -14.58
N SER A 450 8.90 -6.04 -14.94
CA SER A 450 7.48 -5.91 -14.60
C SER A 450 6.54 -6.64 -15.58
N ARG A 451 7.08 -7.32 -16.60
CA ARG A 451 6.34 -8.02 -17.67
C ARG A 451 6.83 -9.47 -17.84
N VAL A 452 7.11 -10.14 -16.73
CA VAL A 452 7.58 -11.54 -16.71
C VAL A 452 6.48 -12.54 -17.06
N MET A 453 5.23 -12.18 -16.79
CA MET A 453 4.08 -13.05 -16.99
C MET A 453 3.75 -13.20 -18.48
N PRO A 454 3.51 -14.46 -18.96
CA PRO A 454 3.38 -14.75 -20.40
C PRO A 454 2.15 -14.13 -21.06
N ASN A 455 1.09 -13.84 -20.30
CA ASN A 455 -0.15 -13.28 -20.84
C ASN A 455 -0.21 -11.74 -20.72
N GLY A 456 0.91 -11.09 -20.35
CA GLY A 456 0.99 -9.63 -20.24
C GLY A 456 0.49 -9.08 -18.92
N GLU A 457 0.21 -9.93 -17.92
CA GLU A 457 -0.07 -9.48 -16.56
C GLU A 457 1.13 -8.71 -16.02
N ILE A 458 0.84 -7.61 -15.32
CA ILE A 458 1.85 -6.74 -14.75
C ILE A 458 2.24 -7.29 -13.37
N ASN A 459 3.53 -7.46 -13.12
CA ASN A 459 4.08 -7.75 -11.82
C ASN A 459 4.91 -6.55 -11.34
N GLU A 460 4.24 -5.61 -10.71
CA GLU A 460 4.89 -4.44 -10.14
C GLU A 460 5.73 -4.80 -8.91
N PHE A 461 6.80 -4.04 -8.74
CA PHE A 461 7.67 -4.07 -7.56
C PHE A 461 8.08 -2.64 -7.20
N PRO A 462 8.44 -2.35 -5.95
CA PRO A 462 8.58 -0.96 -5.49
C PRO A 462 9.51 -0.09 -6.34
N PHE A 463 10.64 -0.61 -6.81
CA PHE A 463 11.54 0.16 -7.67
C PHE A 463 10.86 0.57 -8.99
N PHE A 464 10.17 -0.37 -9.67
CA PHE A 464 9.38 -0.05 -10.86
C PHE A 464 8.36 1.03 -10.55
N THR A 465 7.60 0.87 -9.48
CA THR A 465 6.54 1.80 -9.07
C THR A 465 7.09 3.22 -8.81
N PHE A 466 8.25 3.35 -8.13
CA PHE A 466 8.89 4.65 -7.90
C PHE A 466 9.45 5.29 -9.17
N LEU A 467 9.98 4.49 -10.11
CA LEU A 467 10.47 4.99 -11.40
C LEU A 467 9.32 5.39 -12.33
N TYR A 468 8.27 4.58 -12.37
CA TYR A 468 7.07 4.85 -13.14
C TYR A 468 6.32 6.07 -12.59
N ALA A 469 6.37 6.26 -11.27
CA ALA A 469 5.98 7.45 -10.54
C ALA A 469 4.50 7.82 -10.66
N ASP A 470 3.62 6.84 -10.70
CA ASP A 470 2.18 7.05 -10.50
C ASP A 470 1.91 7.18 -9.00
N LEU A 471 1.28 8.28 -8.54
CA LEU A 471 0.86 8.43 -7.14
C LEU A 471 -0.41 7.60 -6.87
N HIS A 472 -0.36 6.36 -7.29
CA HIS A 472 -1.45 5.41 -7.14
C HIS A 472 -1.55 4.87 -5.70
N ALA A 473 -2.69 4.30 -5.38
CA ALA A 473 -3.02 3.81 -4.03
C ALA A 473 -1.93 2.91 -3.42
N HIS A 474 -1.44 1.93 -4.18
CA HIS A 474 -0.43 0.98 -3.71
C HIS A 474 0.93 1.65 -3.44
N LEU A 475 1.36 2.64 -4.24
CA LEU A 475 2.59 3.37 -3.99
C LEU A 475 2.51 4.17 -2.69
N ILE A 476 1.39 4.88 -2.48
CA ILE A 476 1.20 5.67 -1.27
C ILE A 476 1.12 4.77 -0.03
N ALA A 477 0.61 3.55 -0.16
CA ALA A 477 0.49 2.61 0.95
C ALA A 477 1.83 2.07 1.46
N LEU A 478 2.87 1.97 0.62
CA LEU A 478 4.14 1.31 0.96
C LEU A 478 4.76 1.73 2.31
N PRO A 479 4.95 3.03 2.63
CA PRO A 479 5.53 3.41 3.92
C PRO A 479 4.63 3.07 5.11
N PHE A 480 3.31 3.02 4.93
CA PHE A 480 2.34 2.70 5.98
C PHE A 480 2.21 1.19 6.21
N THR A 481 2.42 0.38 5.17
CA THR A 481 2.54 -1.08 5.33
C THR A 481 3.78 -1.43 6.13
N LEU A 482 4.89 -0.75 5.90
CA LEU A 482 6.11 -0.92 6.69
C LEU A 482 5.99 -0.36 8.12
N LEU A 483 5.20 0.70 8.31
CA LEU A 483 4.82 1.17 9.65
C LEU A 483 4.02 0.09 10.41
N ALA A 484 3.08 -0.60 9.73
CA ALA A 484 2.34 -1.73 10.32
C ALA A 484 3.27 -2.91 10.67
N LEU A 485 4.25 -3.23 9.82
CA LEU A 485 5.28 -4.24 10.13
C LEU A 485 6.15 -3.81 11.33
N GLY A 486 6.52 -2.54 11.41
CA GLY A 486 7.24 -2.00 12.57
C GLY A 486 6.47 -2.16 13.87
N LEU A 487 5.15 -1.94 13.86
CA LEU A 487 4.26 -2.20 14.99
C LEU A 487 4.21 -3.70 15.34
N ALA A 488 4.13 -4.57 14.34
CA ALA A 488 4.19 -6.02 14.53
C ALA A 488 5.49 -6.45 15.23
N VAL A 489 6.65 -5.92 14.79
CA VAL A 489 7.94 -6.16 15.44
C VAL A 489 7.97 -5.62 16.87
N ALA A 490 7.39 -4.42 17.11
CA ALA A 490 7.32 -3.85 18.46
C ALA A 490 6.51 -4.73 19.41
N VAL A 491 5.43 -5.35 18.92
CA VAL A 491 4.61 -6.32 19.66
C VAL A 491 5.41 -7.58 19.99
N ILE A 492 6.07 -8.20 19.02
CA ILE A 492 6.89 -9.40 19.22
C ILE A 492 8.03 -9.13 20.22
N ARG A 493 8.67 -7.96 20.12
CA ARG A 493 9.75 -7.55 21.02
C ARG A 493 9.29 -7.11 22.43
N GLN A 494 7.99 -7.11 22.72
CA GLN A 494 7.44 -6.75 24.02
C GLN A 494 7.81 -7.82 25.05
N LYS A 495 8.65 -7.44 26.03
CA LYS A 495 9.07 -8.35 27.10
C LYS A 495 7.91 -8.68 28.03
N SER A 496 7.92 -9.90 28.54
CA SER A 496 7.06 -10.27 29.67
C SER A 496 7.29 -9.30 30.84
N ARG A 497 6.26 -8.57 31.26
CA ARG A 497 6.26 -8.05 32.63
C ARG A 497 6.26 -9.26 33.55
N LYS A 498 7.15 -9.27 34.57
CA LYS A 498 7.18 -10.29 35.62
C LYS A 498 5.73 -10.62 35.98
N ARG A 499 5.34 -11.89 35.81
CA ARG A 499 4.03 -12.36 36.28
C ARG A 499 3.85 -11.83 37.68
N VAL A 500 2.83 -11.00 37.92
CA VAL A 500 2.40 -10.67 39.28
C VAL A 500 2.05 -12.01 39.89
N ALA A 501 2.85 -12.42 40.87
CA ALA A 501 2.60 -13.62 41.64
C ALA A 501 1.22 -13.46 42.31
N GLY A 502 0.21 -14.15 41.83
CA GLY A 502 -1.18 -14.00 42.28
C GLY A 502 -2.26 -14.31 41.24
N ARG A 503 -1.88 -14.67 40.01
CA ARG A 503 -2.91 -15.09 39.02
C ARG A 503 -3.62 -16.34 39.50
N ALA A 504 -4.88 -16.17 39.91
CA ALA A 504 -5.78 -17.31 40.09
C ALA A 504 -5.82 -18.14 38.82
N ARG A 505 -5.27 -19.36 38.84
CA ARG A 505 -5.42 -20.34 37.76
C ARG A 505 -6.87 -20.79 37.75
N TYR A 506 -7.64 -20.27 36.80
CA TYR A 506 -8.95 -20.83 36.51
C TYR A 506 -8.76 -22.17 35.80
N SER A 507 -8.85 -23.26 36.53
CA SER A 507 -8.68 -24.64 36.02
C SER A 507 -9.96 -25.23 35.42
N SER A 508 -11.10 -24.52 35.51
CA SER A 508 -12.40 -24.97 35.03
C SER A 508 -13.05 -23.98 34.04
N LEU A 509 -13.82 -24.50 33.13
CA LEU A 509 -14.70 -23.69 32.28
C LEU A 509 -15.71 -22.92 33.14
N PRO A 510 -16.12 -21.68 32.72
CA PRO A 510 -17.19 -20.93 33.38
C PRO A 510 -18.46 -21.78 33.42
N LYS A 511 -19.18 -21.77 34.54
CA LYS A 511 -20.39 -22.56 34.72
C LYS A 511 -21.63 -21.88 34.12
N ASP A 512 -21.60 -20.58 34.02
CA ASP A 512 -22.68 -19.75 33.44
C ASP A 512 -22.13 -18.47 32.78
N MET A 513 -23.03 -17.71 32.15
CA MET A 513 -22.72 -16.47 31.43
C MET A 513 -22.23 -15.38 32.40
N ASP A 514 -22.76 -15.28 33.60
CA ASP A 514 -22.37 -14.26 34.57
C ASP A 514 -20.96 -14.53 35.12
N GLU A 515 -20.60 -15.78 35.33
CA GLU A 515 -19.24 -16.17 35.69
C GLU A 515 -18.28 -15.90 34.54
N PHE A 516 -18.69 -16.15 33.30
CA PHE A 516 -17.92 -15.80 32.09
C PHE A 516 -17.67 -14.29 32.00
N VAL A 517 -18.71 -13.46 32.11
CA VAL A 517 -18.62 -11.98 32.05
C VAL A 517 -17.74 -11.46 33.19
N ARG A 518 -17.92 -11.97 34.41
CA ARG A 518 -17.13 -11.56 35.57
C ARG A 518 -15.66 -11.97 35.43
N ARG A 519 -15.37 -13.17 34.93
CA ARG A 519 -13.99 -13.61 34.63
C ARG A 519 -13.37 -12.78 33.50
N ALA A 520 -14.12 -12.53 32.44
CA ALA A 520 -13.68 -11.67 31.32
C ALA A 520 -13.38 -10.25 31.83
N TRP A 521 -14.24 -9.67 32.68
CA TRP A 521 -14.03 -8.36 33.30
C TRP A 521 -12.80 -8.34 34.23
N LEU A 522 -12.59 -9.35 35.05
CA LEU A 522 -11.40 -9.45 35.89
C LEU A 522 -10.12 -9.60 35.09
N VAL A 523 -10.14 -10.37 34.01
CA VAL A 523 -9.02 -10.51 33.08
C VAL A 523 -8.75 -9.18 32.37
N LEU A 524 -9.78 -8.50 31.87
CA LEU A 524 -9.67 -7.19 31.23
C LEU A 524 -9.13 -6.13 32.21
N SER A 525 -9.72 -6.01 33.39
CA SER A 525 -9.33 -4.96 34.35
C SER A 525 -7.93 -5.13 34.95
N GLN A 526 -7.42 -6.36 35.04
CA GLN A 526 -6.08 -6.66 35.55
C GLN A 526 -4.99 -6.70 34.45
N GLN A 527 -5.38 -6.82 33.17
CA GLN A 527 -4.44 -6.96 32.06
C GLN A 527 -4.27 -5.69 31.22
N VAL A 528 -5.14 -4.71 31.34
CA VAL A 528 -5.10 -3.49 30.52
C VAL A 528 -4.04 -2.53 31.07
N ASP A 529 -2.86 -2.57 30.45
CA ASP A 529 -1.87 -1.52 30.58
C ASP A 529 -2.20 -0.38 29.59
N TRP A 530 -2.20 0.86 30.05
CA TRP A 530 -2.42 2.02 29.18
C TRP A 530 -1.46 2.08 27.99
N ASN A 531 -0.21 1.64 28.17
CA ASN A 531 0.76 1.55 27.08
C ASN A 531 0.36 0.49 26.05
N GLU A 532 -0.22 -0.65 26.51
CA GLU A 532 -0.73 -1.66 25.61
C GLU A 532 -1.96 -1.16 24.84
N MET A 533 -2.89 -0.47 25.52
CA MET A 533 -4.05 0.11 24.85
C MET A 533 -3.67 1.16 23.82
N LEU A 534 -2.67 2.00 24.11
CA LEU A 534 -2.15 2.94 23.15
C LEU A 534 -1.53 2.22 21.93
N LEU A 535 -0.74 1.17 22.17
CA LEU A 535 -0.16 0.36 21.09
C LEU A 535 -1.25 -0.25 20.20
N LEU A 536 -2.27 -0.89 20.81
CA LEU A 536 -3.39 -1.48 20.08
C LEU A 536 -4.20 -0.41 19.32
N SER A 537 -4.35 0.78 19.92
CA SER A 537 -5.04 1.91 19.26
C SER A 537 -4.26 2.41 18.04
N VAL A 538 -2.94 2.58 18.16
CA VAL A 538 -2.10 2.97 17.03
C VAL A 538 -2.08 1.86 15.97
N MET A 539 -2.06 0.58 16.36
CA MET A 539 -2.19 -0.54 15.43
C MET A 539 -3.54 -0.50 14.69
N GLY A 540 -4.64 -0.28 15.40
CA GLY A 540 -5.96 -0.11 14.81
C GLY A 540 -6.02 1.07 13.84
N LEU A 541 -5.37 2.18 14.18
CA LEU A 541 -5.27 3.36 13.31
C LEU A 541 -4.44 3.05 12.05
N VAL A 542 -3.25 2.51 12.19
CA VAL A 542 -2.32 2.26 11.06
C VAL A 542 -2.89 1.20 10.12
N VAL A 543 -3.35 0.07 10.66
CA VAL A 543 -3.97 -0.99 9.85
C VAL A 543 -5.28 -0.51 9.23
N GLY A 544 -6.10 0.21 10.00
CA GLY A 544 -7.34 0.80 9.52
C GLY A 544 -7.12 1.79 8.37
N ALA A 545 -6.04 2.59 8.42
CA ALA A 545 -5.67 3.53 7.36
C ALA A 545 -5.38 2.84 6.02
N LEU A 546 -4.86 1.62 6.05
CA LEU A 546 -4.58 0.88 4.81
C LEU A 546 -5.84 0.66 3.99
N ARG A 547 -7.01 0.51 4.62
CA ARG A 547 -8.26 0.30 3.89
C ARG A 547 -8.65 1.48 2.98
N PRO A 548 -8.67 2.74 3.43
CA PRO A 548 -8.93 3.88 2.56
C PRO A 548 -7.69 4.39 1.79
N ILE A 549 -6.49 3.86 2.02
CA ILE A 549 -5.29 4.12 1.22
C ILE A 549 -5.19 3.12 0.07
N ASN A 550 -5.24 1.81 0.39
CA ASN A 550 -5.25 0.69 -0.56
C ASN A 550 -5.95 -0.52 0.08
N SER A 551 -7.20 -0.74 -0.23
CA SER A 551 -8.04 -1.75 0.44
C SER A 551 -7.48 -3.18 0.37
N TRP A 552 -6.65 -3.50 -0.63
CA TRP A 552 -6.05 -4.82 -0.79
C TRP A 552 -5.00 -5.14 0.30
N ASP A 553 -4.37 -4.12 0.88
CA ASP A 553 -3.38 -4.29 1.94
C ASP A 553 -4.03 -4.58 3.30
N TYR A 554 -5.24 -4.06 3.53
CA TYR A 554 -5.92 -4.15 4.83
C TYR A 554 -6.03 -5.59 5.38
N PRO A 555 -6.56 -6.59 4.65
CA PRO A 555 -6.68 -7.95 5.17
C PRO A 555 -5.32 -8.60 5.43
N THR A 556 -4.32 -8.31 4.58
CA THR A 556 -2.96 -8.83 4.72
C THR A 556 -2.31 -8.35 6.02
N TYR A 557 -2.36 -7.04 6.28
CA TYR A 557 -1.72 -6.48 7.47
C TYR A 557 -2.52 -6.70 8.75
N LEU A 558 -3.82 -6.90 8.67
CA LEU A 558 -4.62 -7.40 9.79
C LEU A 558 -4.19 -8.82 10.19
N LEU A 559 -3.95 -9.70 9.20
CA LEU A 559 -3.42 -11.04 9.44
C LEU A 559 -2.01 -10.99 10.05
N VAL A 560 -1.11 -10.13 9.53
CA VAL A 560 0.24 -9.93 10.07
C VAL A 560 0.21 -9.53 11.55
N VAL A 561 -0.70 -8.61 11.92
CA VAL A 561 -0.91 -8.22 13.31
C VAL A 561 -1.37 -9.40 14.16
N GLY A 562 -2.32 -10.18 13.66
CA GLY A 562 -2.79 -11.40 14.36
C GLY A 562 -1.66 -12.42 14.60
N ILE A 563 -0.82 -12.64 13.57
CA ILE A 563 0.36 -13.51 13.68
C ILE A 563 1.37 -12.95 14.68
N ALA A 564 1.65 -11.64 14.67
CA ALA A 564 2.57 -11.01 15.61
C ALA A 564 2.11 -11.14 17.07
N LEU A 565 0.80 -10.98 17.31
CA LEU A 565 0.19 -11.20 18.62
C LEU A 565 0.28 -12.67 19.06
N ALA A 566 0.08 -13.60 18.12
CA ALA A 566 0.20 -15.05 18.39
C ALA A 566 1.65 -15.44 18.72
N LEU A 567 2.62 -14.95 17.96
CA LEU A 567 4.05 -15.17 18.22
C LEU A 567 4.45 -14.61 19.58
N ARG A 568 4.02 -13.38 19.89
CA ARG A 568 4.25 -12.80 21.22
C ARG A 568 3.71 -13.68 22.35
N GLU A 569 2.47 -14.15 22.24
CA GLU A 569 1.88 -15.00 23.28
C GLU A 569 2.61 -16.35 23.38
N TYR A 570 3.03 -16.91 22.24
CA TYR A 570 3.85 -18.13 22.23
C TYR A 570 5.20 -17.92 22.93
N GLU A 571 5.93 -16.84 22.62
CA GLU A 571 7.19 -16.51 23.31
C GLU A 571 7.02 -16.31 24.83
N LEU A 572 5.90 -15.70 25.25
CA LEU A 572 5.62 -15.44 26.66
C LEU A 572 5.23 -16.69 27.44
N ARG A 573 4.58 -17.65 26.79
CA ARG A 573 4.01 -18.84 27.42
C ARG A 573 4.79 -20.13 27.18
N GLY A 574 5.56 -20.17 26.08
CA GLY A 574 6.29 -21.36 25.62
C GLY A 574 5.36 -22.47 25.08
N ARG A 575 4.08 -22.20 24.94
CA ARG A 575 3.06 -23.13 24.45
C ARG A 575 1.83 -22.41 23.92
N ILE A 576 1.07 -23.11 23.09
CA ILE A 576 -0.25 -22.67 22.64
C ILE A 576 -1.28 -23.26 23.61
N ASP A 577 -1.98 -22.41 24.37
CA ASP A 577 -3.06 -22.79 25.28
C ASP A 577 -4.29 -21.90 25.06
N LEU A 578 -5.44 -22.29 25.64
CA LEU A 578 -6.70 -21.55 25.48
C LEU A 578 -6.62 -20.10 25.97
N GLU A 579 -5.85 -19.84 27.03
CA GLU A 579 -5.65 -18.47 27.51
C GLU A 579 -4.83 -17.64 26.52
N GLY A 580 -3.82 -18.24 25.88
CA GLY A 580 -3.05 -17.62 24.82
C GLY A 580 -3.91 -17.32 23.60
N LEU A 581 -4.72 -18.27 23.16
CA LEU A 581 -5.66 -18.07 22.06
C LEU A 581 -6.68 -16.97 22.37
N TRP A 582 -7.23 -16.96 23.59
CA TRP A 582 -8.11 -15.88 24.03
C TRP A 582 -7.41 -14.53 24.07
N SER A 583 -6.17 -14.49 24.55
CA SER A 583 -5.32 -13.30 24.60
C SER A 583 -5.10 -12.71 23.19
N VAL A 584 -4.84 -13.54 22.19
CA VAL A 584 -4.71 -13.14 20.78
C VAL A 584 -6.06 -12.68 20.23
N ALA A 585 -7.12 -13.43 20.47
CA ALA A 585 -8.44 -13.14 19.92
C ALA A 585 -8.98 -11.77 20.35
N TRP A 586 -8.93 -11.46 21.67
CA TRP A 586 -9.45 -10.17 22.14
C TRP A 586 -8.61 -8.98 21.66
N ARG A 587 -7.26 -9.10 21.62
CA ARG A 587 -6.39 -8.02 21.10
C ARG A 587 -6.59 -7.80 19.62
N SER A 588 -6.67 -8.87 18.85
CA SER A 588 -7.01 -8.80 17.42
C SER A 588 -8.40 -8.18 17.22
N GLY A 589 -9.37 -8.55 18.07
CA GLY A 589 -10.71 -7.95 18.08
C GLY A 589 -10.70 -6.46 18.37
N VAL A 590 -9.88 -6.00 19.32
CA VAL A 590 -9.71 -4.56 19.61
C VAL A 590 -9.10 -3.83 18.40
N VAL A 591 -8.03 -4.37 17.79
CA VAL A 591 -7.43 -3.78 16.60
C VAL A 591 -8.42 -3.70 15.46
N LEU A 592 -9.16 -4.79 15.21
CA LEU A 592 -10.21 -4.86 14.20
C LEU A 592 -11.29 -3.81 14.47
N PHE A 593 -11.84 -3.76 15.68
CA PHE A 593 -12.87 -2.80 16.07
C PHE A 593 -12.41 -1.35 15.89
N LEU A 594 -11.22 -1.02 16.40
CA LEU A 594 -10.67 0.33 16.27
C LEU A 594 -10.36 0.71 14.83
N SER A 595 -9.93 -0.26 13.99
CA SER A 595 -9.71 -0.01 12.56
C SER A 595 -11.01 0.39 11.83
N TYR A 596 -12.15 -0.12 12.25
CA TYR A 596 -13.46 0.28 11.75
C TYR A 596 -13.90 1.64 12.31
N VAL A 597 -13.79 1.84 13.61
CA VAL A 597 -14.23 3.09 14.27
C VAL A 597 -13.46 4.30 13.75
N PHE A 598 -12.13 4.19 13.64
CA PHE A 598 -11.28 5.29 13.20
C PHE A 598 -11.50 5.69 11.75
N PHE A 599 -12.01 4.80 10.92
CA PHE A 599 -12.29 5.06 9.51
C PHE A 599 -13.76 4.89 9.13
N TRP A 600 -14.66 4.93 10.11
CA TRP A 600 -16.10 4.85 9.90
C TRP A 600 -16.63 5.86 8.86
N PRO A 601 -16.20 7.14 8.81
CA PRO A 601 -16.68 8.07 7.79
C PRO A 601 -16.39 7.63 6.35
N PHE A 602 -15.25 6.96 6.13
CA PHE A 602 -14.95 6.35 4.84
C PHE A 602 -15.84 5.14 4.57
N LEU A 603 -15.93 4.24 5.55
CA LEU A 603 -16.63 2.97 5.40
C LEU A 603 -18.13 3.14 5.17
N SER A 604 -18.74 4.15 5.76
CA SER A 604 -20.17 4.42 5.63
C SER A 604 -20.58 4.92 4.23
N ARG A 605 -19.61 5.43 3.45
CA ARG A 605 -19.86 6.00 2.10
C ARG A 605 -19.16 5.25 0.98
N PHE A 606 -18.17 4.39 1.29
CA PHE A 606 -17.44 3.62 0.29
C PHE A 606 -18.22 2.38 -0.11
N THR A 607 -18.40 2.19 -1.41
CA THR A 607 -19.01 1.00 -1.98
C THR A 607 -18.00 0.26 -2.87
N THR A 608 -18.02 -1.07 -2.81
CA THR A 608 -17.13 -1.90 -3.62
C THR A 608 -17.94 -2.83 -4.52
N ALA A 609 -17.41 -3.08 -5.71
CA ALA A 609 -17.94 -4.10 -6.62
C ALA A 609 -17.56 -5.53 -6.19
N TYR A 610 -16.55 -5.67 -5.33
CA TYR A 610 -16.07 -6.95 -4.83
C TYR A 610 -16.86 -7.36 -3.61
N VAL A 611 -17.83 -8.26 -3.81
CA VAL A 611 -18.81 -8.66 -2.78
C VAL A 611 -18.70 -10.13 -2.38
N SER A 612 -17.88 -10.91 -3.10
CA SER A 612 -17.71 -12.34 -2.84
C SER A 612 -16.26 -12.78 -3.04
N PHE A 613 -15.88 -13.87 -2.38
CA PHE A 613 -14.67 -14.60 -2.65
C PHE A 613 -14.99 -15.72 -3.64
N GLU A 614 -14.33 -15.70 -4.79
CA GLU A 614 -14.48 -16.75 -5.79
C GLU A 614 -13.17 -17.51 -5.97
N ARG A 615 -13.28 -18.81 -6.24
CA ARG A 615 -12.12 -19.61 -6.58
C ARG A 615 -11.60 -19.14 -7.95
N TRP A 616 -10.29 -18.80 -8.01
CA TRP A 616 -9.64 -18.46 -9.26
C TRP A 616 -9.76 -19.60 -10.29
N LYS A 617 -10.32 -19.32 -11.45
CA LYS A 617 -10.52 -20.26 -12.55
C LYS A 617 -9.60 -19.96 -13.76
N GLY A 618 -8.86 -18.86 -13.70
CA GLY A 618 -7.96 -18.42 -14.77
C GLY A 618 -6.63 -19.20 -14.81
N PRO A 619 -5.72 -18.84 -15.71
CA PRO A 619 -4.41 -19.45 -15.83
C PRO A 619 -3.61 -19.27 -14.55
N ARG A 620 -2.82 -20.29 -14.19
CA ARG A 620 -1.94 -20.24 -13.02
C ARG A 620 -0.56 -19.75 -13.44
N THR A 621 0.09 -19.02 -12.55
CA THR A 621 1.49 -18.60 -12.74
C THR A 621 2.37 -19.84 -12.93
N GLY A 622 3.06 -19.93 -14.05
CA GLY A 622 4.03 -21.00 -14.32
C GLY A 622 5.19 -20.93 -13.31
N LEU A 623 5.73 -22.10 -12.94
CA LEU A 623 6.83 -22.18 -11.98
C LEU A 623 8.05 -21.34 -12.39
N GLY A 624 8.38 -21.28 -13.68
CA GLY A 624 9.47 -20.45 -14.19
C GLY A 624 9.28 -18.96 -13.91
N ALA A 625 8.10 -18.41 -14.24
CA ALA A 625 7.77 -17.01 -13.96
C ALA A 625 7.75 -16.74 -12.43
N TYR A 626 7.19 -17.67 -11.65
CA TYR A 626 7.17 -17.59 -10.19
C TYR A 626 8.60 -17.51 -9.61
N LEU A 627 9.51 -18.37 -10.08
CA LEU A 627 10.91 -18.35 -9.65
C LEU A 627 11.68 -17.11 -10.13
N VAL A 628 11.37 -16.58 -11.29
CA VAL A 628 11.97 -15.32 -11.75
C VAL A 628 11.53 -14.15 -10.87
N ILE A 629 10.26 -14.09 -10.48
CA ILE A 629 9.72 -13.02 -9.65
C ILE A 629 10.19 -13.15 -8.18
N HIS A 630 10.14 -14.36 -7.61
CA HIS A 630 10.34 -14.58 -6.17
C HIS A 630 11.63 -15.33 -5.82
N GLY A 631 12.38 -15.82 -6.82
CA GLY A 631 13.48 -16.76 -6.60
C GLY A 631 14.61 -16.24 -5.73
N LEU A 632 14.94 -14.93 -5.79
CA LEU A 632 15.93 -14.32 -4.91
C LEU A 632 15.52 -14.43 -3.44
N PHE A 633 14.26 -14.09 -3.14
CA PHE A 633 13.73 -14.16 -1.78
C PHE A 633 13.60 -15.59 -1.28
N LEU A 634 13.14 -16.50 -2.13
CA LEU A 634 13.06 -17.92 -1.81
C LEU A 634 14.45 -18.51 -1.53
N TRP A 635 15.43 -18.18 -2.36
CA TRP A 635 16.82 -18.59 -2.13
C TRP A 635 17.36 -18.09 -0.79
N ALA A 636 17.13 -16.81 -0.46
CA ALA A 636 17.54 -16.22 0.80
C ALA A 636 16.89 -16.94 2.00
N ILE A 637 15.57 -17.19 1.94
CA ILE A 637 14.82 -17.87 3.01
C ILE A 637 15.30 -19.31 3.18
N ILE A 638 15.41 -20.08 2.08
CA ILE A 638 15.84 -21.50 2.11
C ILE A 638 17.28 -21.60 2.62
N SER A 639 18.18 -20.70 2.16
CA SER A 639 19.56 -20.68 2.62
C SER A 639 19.66 -20.39 4.13
N TRP A 640 18.84 -19.45 4.63
CA TRP A 640 18.78 -19.17 6.05
C TRP A 640 18.25 -20.35 6.87
N MET A 641 17.16 -21.00 6.43
CA MET A 641 16.61 -22.20 7.08
C MET A 641 17.56 -23.41 7.07
N GLY A 642 18.49 -23.48 6.10
CA GLY A 642 19.48 -24.55 6.02
C GLY A 642 20.74 -24.32 6.88
N ILE A 643 20.92 -23.12 7.43
CA ILE A 643 22.05 -22.75 8.31
C ILE A 643 21.68 -22.94 9.80
N GLU A 644 20.41 -22.83 10.15
CA GLU A 644 19.87 -23.15 11.48
C GLU A 644 19.57 -24.65 11.64
#